data_295cd3e76f5d07eb409ead7119597962
#
_entry.id   295cd3e76f5d07eb409ead7119597962
#
_cell.length_a   1.000
_cell.length_b   1.000
_cell.length_c   1.000
_cell.angle_alpha   90.00
_cell.angle_beta   90.00
_cell.angle_gamma   90.00
#
_symmetry.space_group_name_H-M   'P 1'
#
loop_
_entity.id
_entity.type
_entity.pdbx_description
1 polymer ?
#
loop_
_entity_poly.entity_id
_entity_poly.type
_entity_poly.pdbx_seq_one_letter_code
_entity_poly.pdbx_strand_id
1 'polypeptide(L)'
;MMKTGKNNRFLASILAASMMLTMSPFAFAAADTAEQKEMTTQEQVQPATQNETNANPTVSQMDSQSSEGTSSEAPKTEGQSPKDTSSEAPKTEDQSSKDVKPADENTTAGDSTSTSKTPAESENPTESETPTKPEAPKNAAKIGENEYPTVAAAIAAADGSESIVLLRDVTENITINKSLTLNLGGFTLSGDANAAVVTISGDKPQVTVKNGTVTGGRNPQNGGGFAIDSAVVQLEDLTITGNEAVGGNGNGEVGGGGIYASHADVSMRIVTVSENSVTGSSSDGGGILVRYGSLTMDGCHVERNTAPDCGGGMILRHSVLNAAKSFFENNTAKFGAGIYFGDTPNEAEEGCSGEHNHLITDSTISGNTVLDPENGIGGGMYVGTTSNLTLRNSKLLNNDGATQGGAIVAYSAGTIELDGVSISENKAQSGAGILALCTAVCNTDIRLLNGTAIDANTATGYGGGIYANAIAKELNVTVTNSSVSGNTAAGGAGIFTYKSGSAVINVDLQSGAVMHDNNAVVNMGGAIYAYNAANINIAANSAVYNNTAAGYGGGIYASASNINIAANSEVYNNTAATAGDDLFFYSGTIFTLPNAKDMSGDRILSSDNMEITGWYHDGWNKWNAAQGSYEQIGCWTAETADEYIPVEKDSHAISLKAAHPLMYTLTYDVTGDLPEGYTAPAKQTLVKGSSYTVAEVPASVSGSKDGVNGTFSFNGWKKDDGTVLTGEQQLTADLTLHGVWSFTKKSSGGGGGGSHKPTVTIPDDVPTGLNGDDHFAYIVGYPNGNVEPNGNITRAEVATIFFRLLTEEVRTANSTQSNSLSDVTRGQWFNHAVSTLSSMGIVKGHNDGTFAPNAPITRAEFAAIAARFDDKNTDTSSKFTDIASHWAKNEIGIAANKGWINGYPDDTFRPNQYITRAEAMTLVNRVLNRLPENSSDLLDSMIKWPDNSDASAWYYLAVQEATNSHAYSDKSKDDKYEKWTTIRETRDWTELEK
;
A
#
# COMPACT_ATOMS: atom_id res chain seq x y z
N MET A 1 -46.26 -28.02 22.75
CA MET A 1 -44.87 -28.37 22.89
C MET A 1 -44.12 -27.63 21.80
N MET A 2 -43.91 -26.35 21.96
CA MET A 2 -43.11 -25.51 21.12
C MET A 2 -42.80 -24.25 21.94
N LYS A 3 -41.59 -24.13 22.45
CA LYS A 3 -41.02 -22.90 23.00
C LYS A 3 -39.70 -23.26 23.73
N THR A 4 -38.66 -23.59 22.97
CA THR A 4 -37.29 -23.67 23.56
C THR A 4 -36.19 -23.41 22.51
N GLY A 5 -36.49 -22.78 21.34
CA GLY A 5 -35.51 -22.60 20.29
C GLY A 5 -34.86 -21.22 20.21
N LYS A 6 -35.35 -20.20 20.94
CA LYS A 6 -34.86 -18.79 20.73
C LYS A 6 -33.71 -18.36 21.64
N ASN A 7 -33.41 -19.10 22.72
CA ASN A 7 -32.38 -18.66 23.66
C ASN A 7 -30.96 -19.17 23.35
N ASN A 8 -30.77 -20.09 22.42
CA ASN A 8 -29.46 -20.65 22.13
C ASN A 8 -28.65 -19.85 21.09
N ARG A 9 -29.32 -19.05 20.25
CA ARG A 9 -28.58 -18.17 19.29
C ARG A 9 -27.93 -17.00 19.98
N PHE A 10 -28.63 -16.42 20.96
CA PHE A 10 -28.08 -15.33 21.77
C PHE A 10 -26.95 -15.84 22.68
N LEU A 11 -27.03 -17.10 23.13
CA LEU A 11 -25.98 -17.68 23.95
C LEU A 11 -24.72 -18.05 23.15
N ALA A 12 -24.83 -18.46 21.89
CA ALA A 12 -23.69 -18.78 21.03
C ALA A 12 -22.94 -17.52 20.60
N SER A 13 -23.66 -16.46 20.24
CA SER A 13 -23.06 -15.14 19.94
C SER A 13 -22.48 -14.48 21.17
N ILE A 14 -23.14 -14.61 22.32
CA ILE A 14 -22.61 -14.12 23.63
C ILE A 14 -21.46 -15.00 24.12
N LEU A 15 -21.45 -16.32 23.87
CA LEU A 15 -20.33 -17.19 24.23
C LEU A 15 -19.11 -16.92 23.33
N ALA A 16 -19.31 -16.69 22.03
CA ALA A 16 -18.24 -16.27 21.13
C ALA A 16 -17.72 -14.88 21.50
N ALA A 17 -18.60 -13.92 21.75
CA ALA A 17 -18.22 -12.60 22.25
C ALA A 17 -17.62 -12.63 23.66
N SER A 18 -18.13 -13.49 24.57
CA SER A 18 -17.58 -13.60 25.93
C SER A 18 -16.26 -14.38 25.99
N MET A 19 -16.01 -15.32 25.08
CA MET A 19 -14.67 -15.92 24.93
C MET A 19 -13.68 -14.95 24.31
N MET A 20 -14.12 -14.03 23.44
CA MET A 20 -13.29 -12.93 22.95
C MET A 20 -13.07 -11.84 24.02
N LEU A 21 -14.06 -11.58 24.88
CA LEU A 21 -13.93 -10.60 25.97
C LEU A 21 -13.05 -11.08 27.12
N THR A 22 -12.91 -12.40 27.35
CA THR A 22 -12.04 -12.95 28.40
C THR A 22 -10.56 -12.98 27.96
N MET A 23 -10.28 -12.76 26.70
CA MET A 23 -8.94 -12.50 26.16
C MET A 23 -8.72 -10.99 25.96
N SER A 24 -8.98 -10.22 26.98
CA SER A 24 -8.68 -8.80 27.02
C SER A 24 -7.16 -8.60 26.88
N PRO A 25 -6.70 -7.60 26.12
CA PRO A 25 -5.27 -7.25 26.01
C PRO A 25 -4.60 -6.98 27.35
N PHE A 26 -5.39 -6.64 28.37
CA PHE A 26 -4.93 -6.50 29.74
C PHE A 26 -4.42 -7.82 30.37
N ALA A 27 -4.92 -8.97 29.96
CA ALA A 27 -4.41 -10.24 30.44
C ALA A 27 -3.04 -10.58 29.82
N PHE A 28 -2.82 -10.18 28.57
CA PHE A 28 -1.52 -10.32 27.88
C PHE A 28 -0.48 -9.35 28.40
N ALA A 29 -0.84 -8.09 28.58
CA ALA A 29 0.06 -7.11 29.18
C ALA A 29 0.47 -7.49 30.61
N ALA A 30 -0.40 -8.17 31.36
CA ALA A 30 -0.07 -8.66 32.68
C ALA A 30 0.86 -9.91 32.67
N ALA A 31 0.76 -10.76 31.62
CA ALA A 31 1.68 -11.88 31.42
C ALA A 31 3.06 -11.39 30.96
N ASP A 32 3.09 -10.47 29.99
CA ASP A 32 4.33 -9.83 29.51
C ASP A 32 5.05 -9.05 30.63
N THR A 33 4.29 -8.33 31.46
CA THR A 33 4.89 -7.63 32.60
C THR A 33 5.43 -8.60 33.68
N ALA A 34 4.88 -9.82 33.79
CA ALA A 34 5.42 -10.82 34.67
C ALA A 34 6.72 -11.43 34.09
N GLU A 35 6.76 -11.74 32.81
CA GLU A 35 7.98 -12.20 32.14
C GLU A 35 9.09 -11.14 32.14
N GLN A 36 8.74 -9.89 31.79
CA GLN A 36 9.72 -8.78 31.87
C GLN A 36 10.23 -8.56 33.29
N LYS A 37 9.37 -8.78 34.29
CA LYS A 37 9.80 -8.64 35.69
C LYS A 37 10.68 -9.78 36.16
N GLU A 38 10.49 -11.00 35.65
CA GLU A 38 11.39 -12.10 35.89
C GLU A 38 12.74 -11.91 35.20
N MET A 39 12.75 -11.49 33.97
CA MET A 39 13.99 -11.19 33.22
C MET A 39 14.78 -10.04 33.84
N THR A 40 14.13 -8.96 34.25
CA THR A 40 14.82 -7.84 34.94
C THR A 40 15.31 -8.23 36.33
N THR A 41 14.69 -9.18 37.00
CA THR A 41 15.13 -9.65 38.32
C THR A 41 16.35 -10.58 38.20
N GLN A 42 16.50 -11.30 37.09
CA GLN A 42 17.71 -12.10 36.81
C GLN A 42 18.90 -11.25 36.37
N GLU A 43 18.66 -10.10 35.66
CA GLU A 43 19.71 -9.13 35.29
C GLU A 43 20.43 -8.48 36.49
N GLN A 44 19.80 -8.48 37.67
CA GLN A 44 20.42 -7.87 38.87
C GLN A 44 21.40 -8.77 39.62
N VAL A 45 21.65 -9.99 39.19
CA VAL A 45 22.70 -10.85 39.74
C VAL A 45 24.00 -10.64 38.97
N GLN A 46 24.71 -9.59 39.25
CA GLN A 46 26.07 -9.36 38.75
C GLN A 46 27.02 -10.48 39.21
N PRO A 47 27.93 -10.95 38.36
CA PRO A 47 29.00 -11.82 38.79
C PRO A 47 29.99 -11.03 39.67
N ALA A 48 30.23 -11.58 40.85
CA ALA A 48 31.24 -11.08 41.75
C ALA A 48 32.61 -11.15 41.05
N THR A 49 33.30 -10.04 41.06
CA THR A 49 34.71 -9.93 40.68
C THR A 49 35.56 -10.93 41.44
N GLN A 50 36.18 -11.85 40.71
CA GLN A 50 37.25 -12.68 41.21
C GLN A 50 38.50 -11.79 41.42
N ASN A 51 38.92 -11.66 42.68
CA ASN A 51 40.29 -11.35 42.97
C ASN A 51 40.85 -12.57 43.71
N GLU A 52 41.77 -13.25 43.06
CA GLU A 52 42.61 -14.28 43.65
C GLU A 52 43.56 -13.68 44.67
N THR A 53 43.59 -14.19 45.92
CA THR A 53 44.83 -14.47 46.64
C THR A 53 44.57 -15.58 47.68
N ASN A 54 45.45 -16.56 47.60
CA ASN A 54 45.57 -17.71 48.47
C ASN A 54 45.68 -17.38 50.00
N ALA A 55 45.04 -18.15 50.85
CA ALA A 55 45.59 -18.92 51.96
C ALA A 55 44.53 -19.47 52.89
N ASN A 56 44.55 -20.74 53.09
CA ASN A 56 43.82 -21.54 54.11
C ASN A 56 44.70 -21.64 55.39
N PRO A 57 44.30 -22.22 56.55
CA PRO A 57 43.04 -22.22 57.29
C PRO A 57 43.25 -21.84 58.80
N THR A 58 42.16 -21.68 59.60
CA THR A 58 41.91 -22.33 60.87
C THR A 58 40.80 -21.67 61.68
N VAL A 59 39.91 -22.52 62.08
CA VAL A 59 39.06 -22.72 63.30
C VAL A 59 39.06 -21.60 64.39
N SER A 60 37.91 -21.13 64.80
CA SER A 60 37.23 -21.36 66.05
C SER A 60 36.09 -20.39 66.38
N GLN A 61 35.13 -20.96 66.85
CA GLN A 61 33.96 -20.65 67.69
C GLN A 61 33.91 -19.32 68.45
N MET A 62 32.66 -18.96 68.71
CA MET A 62 32.02 -18.43 69.93
C MET A 62 31.70 -16.95 70.01
N ASP A 63 30.42 -16.83 70.08
CA ASP A 63 29.58 -16.22 71.13
C ASP A 63 29.34 -14.74 71.26
N SER A 64 28.07 -14.50 71.16
CA SER A 64 27.16 -13.79 72.12
C SER A 64 27.07 -12.29 72.21
N GLN A 65 25.87 -11.91 72.17
CA GLN A 65 25.13 -10.90 72.96
C GLN A 65 25.18 -9.41 72.58
N SER A 66 23.99 -9.01 72.25
CA SER A 66 23.10 -8.04 72.90
C SER A 66 23.55 -6.57 73.04
N SER A 67 22.74 -5.65 72.62
CA SER A 67 21.82 -4.82 73.44
C SER A 67 21.53 -3.51 72.65
N GLU A 68 20.23 -3.31 72.50
CA GLU A 68 19.42 -2.18 72.96
C GLU A 68 19.93 -0.77 72.72
N GLY A 69 19.04 -0.04 72.13
CA GLY A 69 18.63 1.21 72.72
C GLY A 69 18.33 2.36 71.80
N THR A 70 17.06 2.64 71.72
CA THR A 70 16.31 3.86 71.86
C THR A 70 16.40 4.96 70.78
N SER A 71 15.35 5.16 70.10
CA SER A 71 14.33 6.25 70.10
C SER A 71 14.83 7.69 69.88
N SER A 72 14.25 8.38 68.95
CA SER A 72 13.30 9.50 69.15
C SER A 72 13.11 10.28 67.84
N GLU A 73 11.89 10.34 67.42
CA GLU A 73 10.98 11.49 67.20
C GLU A 73 11.38 12.53 66.17
N ALA A 74 10.39 12.71 65.32
CA ALA A 74 10.15 13.85 64.41
C ALA A 74 9.95 15.20 65.17
N PRO A 75 9.96 16.34 64.50
CA PRO A 75 8.64 16.94 64.17
C PRO A 75 8.54 17.64 62.81
N LYS A 76 7.24 17.75 62.43
CA LYS A 76 6.70 18.53 61.34
C LYS A 76 6.93 20.04 61.53
N THR A 77 6.96 20.82 60.45
CA THR A 77 6.14 22.02 60.32
C THR A 77 6.06 22.54 58.88
N GLU A 78 4.95 23.08 58.62
CA GLU A 78 4.35 23.69 57.44
C GLU A 78 5.06 24.96 56.97
N GLY A 79 4.79 25.34 55.69
CA GLY A 79 4.53 26.72 55.41
C GLY A 79 5.10 27.33 54.14
N GLN A 80 4.21 27.52 53.19
CA GLN A 80 4.06 28.73 52.34
C GLN A 80 5.05 29.12 51.26
N SER A 81 4.47 29.26 50.06
CA SER A 81 4.95 30.07 48.94
C SER A 81 5.11 31.58 49.30
N PRO A 82 5.86 32.36 48.56
CA PRO A 82 5.26 33.38 47.68
C PRO A 82 5.94 33.53 46.31
N LYS A 83 5.17 33.68 45.26
CA LYS A 83 4.85 34.78 44.34
C LYS A 83 5.99 35.72 43.87
N ASP A 84 5.94 35.86 42.52
CA ASP A 84 6.12 37.04 41.67
C ASP A 84 7.52 37.61 41.38
N THR A 85 7.80 37.71 40.09
CA THR A 85 7.76 38.92 39.23
C THR A 85 8.43 38.66 37.91
N SER A 86 7.77 38.71 36.82
CA SER A 86 7.53 39.74 35.78
C SER A 86 8.76 40.19 34.94
N SER A 87 8.61 40.15 33.67
CA SER A 87 8.65 41.22 32.64
C SER A 87 8.84 40.63 31.27
N GLU A 88 7.99 40.80 30.42
CA GLU A 88 7.50 41.80 29.47
C GLU A 88 7.88 41.51 28.03
N ALA A 89 6.80 41.53 27.25
CA ALA A 89 6.79 41.48 25.78
C ALA A 89 7.09 42.84 25.16
N PRO A 90 7.14 43.00 23.87
CA PRO A 90 6.14 43.87 23.26
C PRO A 90 5.47 43.31 21.99
N LYS A 91 4.23 43.85 21.89
CA LYS A 91 3.23 43.70 20.83
C LYS A 91 3.52 44.59 19.62
N THR A 92 2.88 44.27 18.50
CA THR A 92 2.00 45.11 17.67
C THR A 92 1.18 44.21 16.78
N GLU A 93 -0.14 44.16 16.90
CA GLU A 93 -1.23 44.96 16.29
C GLU A 93 -1.22 44.93 14.76
N ASP A 94 -2.29 44.74 14.02
CA ASP A 94 -3.73 44.86 14.23
C ASP A 94 -4.51 44.38 13.02
N GLN A 95 -5.67 44.00 13.19
CA GLN A 95 -7.06 44.20 12.74
C GLN A 95 -7.56 43.22 11.68
N SER A 96 -8.63 42.68 11.80
CA SER A 96 -10.02 42.71 12.35
C SER A 96 -10.94 42.15 11.28
N SER A 97 -11.76 41.32 11.51
CA SER A 97 -13.07 41.04 12.09
C SER A 97 -14.03 40.63 10.93
N LYS A 98 -15.01 39.79 11.02
CA LYS A 98 -16.06 39.56 12.01
C LYS A 98 -16.81 38.29 11.72
N ASP A 99 -17.13 37.59 12.77
CA ASP A 99 -18.14 36.54 12.85
C ASP A 99 -19.56 37.08 12.59
N VAL A 100 -20.42 36.23 12.02
CA VAL A 100 -21.84 36.19 12.37
C VAL A 100 -22.35 34.75 12.29
N LYS A 101 -22.84 34.25 13.40
CA LYS A 101 -23.57 33.01 13.60
C LYS A 101 -25.08 33.31 13.67
N PRO A 102 -25.96 32.35 13.37
CA PRO A 102 -27.38 32.54 13.13
C PRO A 102 -28.23 32.50 14.42
N ALA A 103 -29.40 33.03 14.36
CA ALA A 103 -30.46 32.80 15.35
C ALA A 103 -31.82 32.70 14.70
N ASP A 104 -32.58 31.77 15.23
CA ASP A 104 -33.88 31.23 14.90
C ASP A 104 -35.05 32.21 15.14
N GLU A 105 -36.14 31.72 14.53
CA GLU A 105 -37.57 31.79 14.97
C GLU A 105 -38.48 32.99 14.71
N ASN A 106 -39.42 32.76 13.85
CA ASN A 106 -40.84 32.50 14.09
C ASN A 106 -41.82 33.69 14.15
N THR A 107 -42.90 33.50 13.44
CA THR A 107 -44.31 33.85 13.62
C THR A 107 -44.87 35.09 12.99
N THR A 108 -45.89 34.73 12.25
CA THR A 108 -47.28 35.26 12.15
C THR A 108 -47.61 36.47 11.30
N ALA A 109 -48.39 36.15 10.31
CA ALA A 109 -49.70 36.72 9.88
C ALA A 109 -49.97 38.21 9.91
N GLY A 110 -50.51 38.70 8.83
CA GLY A 110 -51.25 39.97 8.80
C GLY A 110 -51.54 40.50 7.41
N ASP A 111 -52.68 40.12 6.97
CA ASP A 111 -53.57 40.66 5.98
C ASP A 111 -53.56 42.20 5.79
N SER A 112 -53.67 42.68 4.56
CA SER A 112 -54.73 43.55 4.09
C SER A 112 -54.42 44.35 2.82
N THR A 113 -55.15 44.04 1.78
CA THR A 113 -55.93 44.98 0.90
C THR A 113 -55.37 46.39 0.59
N SER A 114 -55.22 46.77 -0.63
CA SER A 114 -56.21 47.43 -1.50
C SER A 114 -55.62 48.19 -2.68
N THR A 115 -56.23 47.89 -3.79
CA THR A 115 -56.82 48.78 -4.80
C THR A 115 -55.98 49.76 -5.65
N SER A 116 -55.98 49.42 -6.93
CA SER A 116 -56.51 50.24 -8.06
C SER A 116 -55.61 51.32 -8.66
N LYS A 117 -55.36 51.22 -9.94
CA LYS A 117 -56.01 51.76 -11.12
C LYS A 117 -55.13 51.71 -12.35
N THR A 118 -55.70 51.16 -13.39
CA THR A 118 -55.37 51.38 -14.81
C THR A 118 -55.72 52.81 -15.23
N PRO A 119 -55.22 53.43 -16.33
CA PRO A 119 -55.56 52.93 -17.68
C PRO A 119 -54.55 53.15 -18.81
N ALA A 120 -54.83 52.39 -19.87
CA ALA A 120 -54.95 52.69 -21.31
C ALA A 120 -53.73 52.57 -22.22
N GLU A 121 -53.80 51.53 -23.02
CA GLU A 121 -53.72 51.45 -24.48
C GLU A 121 -52.59 52.09 -25.25
N SER A 122 -51.76 51.26 -25.93
CA SER A 122 -51.70 51.30 -27.41
C SER A 122 -50.93 50.06 -27.98
N GLU A 123 -51.62 49.32 -28.77
CA GLU A 123 -51.28 48.60 -29.96
C GLU A 123 -50.01 47.79 -30.09
N ASN A 124 -50.31 46.54 -30.41
CA ASN A 124 -49.56 45.41 -30.97
C ASN A 124 -48.60 45.78 -32.11
N PRO A 125 -47.49 45.05 -32.33
CA PRO A 125 -47.61 43.87 -33.20
C PRO A 125 -46.74 42.66 -32.92
N THR A 126 -47.27 41.56 -33.37
CA THR A 126 -46.65 40.28 -33.82
C THR A 126 -46.09 39.37 -32.75
N GLU A 127 -46.81 38.30 -32.52
CA GLU A 127 -46.42 37.01 -31.98
C GLU A 127 -45.11 36.51 -32.59
N SER A 128 -44.12 36.32 -31.75
CA SER A 128 -43.03 35.38 -31.97
C SER A 128 -43.34 34.20 -31.12
N GLU A 129 -43.69 33.09 -31.74
CA GLU A 129 -43.85 31.78 -31.11
C GLU A 129 -42.65 31.44 -30.28
N THR A 130 -42.76 31.49 -28.97
CA THR A 130 -41.83 30.84 -28.03
C THR A 130 -42.01 29.34 -28.23
N PRO A 131 -40.91 28.55 -28.48
CA PRO A 131 -41.06 27.11 -28.53
C PRO A 131 -41.59 26.64 -27.17
N THR A 132 -42.79 26.08 -27.18
CA THR A 132 -43.39 25.41 -26.03
C THR A 132 -42.46 24.30 -25.61
N LYS A 133 -41.92 24.40 -24.36
CA LYS A 133 -41.26 23.28 -23.70
C LYS A 133 -42.17 22.06 -23.85
N PRO A 134 -41.68 20.92 -24.34
CA PRO A 134 -42.48 19.74 -24.46
C PRO A 134 -43.17 19.44 -23.13
N GLU A 135 -44.47 19.27 -23.12
CA GLU A 135 -45.24 18.84 -21.95
C GLU A 135 -44.65 17.49 -21.48
N ALA A 136 -44.34 17.36 -20.21
CA ALA A 136 -43.80 16.11 -19.67
C ALA A 136 -44.77 14.96 -19.98
N PRO A 137 -44.29 13.77 -20.33
CA PRO A 137 -45.15 12.64 -20.68
C PRO A 137 -46.12 12.34 -19.55
N LYS A 138 -47.42 12.21 -19.92
CA LYS A 138 -48.46 11.88 -18.93
C LYS A 138 -48.36 10.45 -18.44
N ASN A 139 -47.81 9.55 -19.26
CA ASN A 139 -47.62 8.16 -18.96
C ASN A 139 -46.28 7.91 -18.27
N ALA A 140 -46.24 6.86 -17.43
CA ALA A 140 -45.07 6.50 -16.66
C ALA A 140 -44.09 5.62 -17.45
N ALA A 141 -44.63 4.71 -18.27
CA ALA A 141 -43.80 3.75 -18.98
C ALA A 141 -44.39 3.40 -20.37
N LYS A 142 -43.59 2.75 -21.20
CA LYS A 142 -44.00 2.20 -22.49
C LYS A 142 -43.46 0.81 -22.78
N ILE A 143 -44.18 0.07 -23.61
CA ILE A 143 -43.74 -1.17 -24.23
C ILE A 143 -43.88 -0.96 -25.75
N GLY A 144 -42.76 -0.94 -26.47
CA GLY A 144 -42.75 -0.53 -27.88
C GLY A 144 -43.37 0.86 -28.03
N GLU A 145 -44.48 0.98 -28.80
CA GLU A 145 -45.21 2.23 -29.01
C GLU A 145 -46.34 2.44 -28.01
N ASN A 146 -46.72 1.42 -27.19
CA ASN A 146 -47.80 1.52 -26.25
C ASN A 146 -47.38 2.13 -24.93
N GLU A 147 -48.02 3.20 -24.53
CA GLU A 147 -47.74 3.92 -23.28
C GLU A 147 -48.73 3.54 -22.19
N TYR A 148 -48.23 3.47 -20.94
CA TYR A 148 -48.97 3.05 -19.77
C TYR A 148 -48.91 4.10 -18.67
N PRO A 149 -49.99 4.33 -17.92
CA PRO A 149 -50.07 5.37 -16.90
C PRO A 149 -49.19 5.06 -15.68
N THR A 150 -48.92 3.78 -15.42
CA THR A 150 -48.09 3.30 -14.31
C THR A 150 -47.11 2.22 -14.77
N VAL A 151 -46.02 2.00 -14.05
CA VAL A 151 -45.08 0.90 -14.33
C VAL A 151 -45.73 -0.45 -14.08
N ALA A 152 -46.57 -0.58 -13.04
CA ALA A 152 -47.30 -1.81 -12.75
C ALA A 152 -48.26 -2.16 -13.87
N ALA A 153 -48.95 -1.20 -14.51
CA ALA A 153 -49.79 -1.44 -15.67
C ALA A 153 -48.98 -1.96 -16.87
N ALA A 154 -47.79 -1.41 -17.10
CA ALA A 154 -46.91 -1.93 -18.14
C ALA A 154 -46.42 -3.36 -17.81
N ILE A 155 -46.03 -3.64 -16.56
CA ILE A 155 -45.64 -4.98 -16.11
C ILE A 155 -46.80 -5.97 -16.30
N ALA A 156 -48.01 -5.58 -15.95
CA ALA A 156 -49.20 -6.44 -16.15
C ALA A 156 -49.43 -6.78 -17.62
N ALA A 157 -49.27 -5.82 -18.51
CA ALA A 157 -49.48 -5.94 -19.96
C ALA A 157 -48.35 -6.68 -20.69
N ALA A 158 -47.14 -6.68 -20.19
CA ALA A 158 -45.96 -7.34 -20.81
C ALA A 158 -46.19 -8.85 -20.95
N ASP A 159 -45.78 -9.43 -22.07
CA ASP A 159 -45.91 -10.87 -22.36
C ASP A 159 -44.73 -11.71 -21.87
N GLY A 160 -43.71 -11.10 -21.23
CA GLY A 160 -42.55 -11.76 -20.71
C GLY A 160 -41.29 -11.71 -21.58
N SER A 161 -41.41 -11.24 -22.82
CA SER A 161 -40.26 -11.05 -23.74
C SER A 161 -39.91 -9.59 -23.99
N GLU A 162 -40.73 -8.68 -23.49
CA GLU A 162 -40.69 -7.27 -23.85
C GLU A 162 -39.88 -6.42 -22.88
N SER A 163 -39.38 -5.32 -23.40
CA SER A 163 -38.68 -4.28 -22.61
C SER A 163 -39.66 -3.16 -22.26
N ILE A 164 -39.83 -2.93 -20.96
CA ILE A 164 -40.57 -1.79 -20.42
C ILE A 164 -39.57 -0.63 -20.27
N VAL A 165 -39.89 0.53 -20.81
CA VAL A 165 -39.02 1.74 -20.69
C VAL A 165 -39.77 2.83 -19.94
N LEU A 166 -39.17 3.42 -18.90
CA LEU A 166 -39.73 4.58 -18.23
C LEU A 166 -39.68 5.81 -19.15
N LEU A 167 -40.67 6.68 -18.99
CA LEU A 167 -40.79 7.94 -19.75
C LEU A 167 -40.51 9.18 -18.91
N ARG A 168 -40.46 9.04 -17.57
CA ARG A 168 -40.19 10.10 -16.58
C ARG A 168 -39.82 9.49 -15.24
N ASP A 169 -39.46 10.32 -14.29
CA ASP A 169 -39.36 9.90 -12.90
C ASP A 169 -40.69 9.40 -12.38
N VAL A 170 -40.67 8.31 -11.63
CA VAL A 170 -41.88 7.61 -11.15
C VAL A 170 -41.72 7.33 -9.65
N THR A 171 -42.78 7.60 -8.89
CA THR A 171 -42.88 7.14 -7.49
C THR A 171 -43.89 6.02 -7.44
N GLU A 172 -43.40 4.76 -7.33
CA GLU A 172 -44.26 3.57 -7.37
C GLU A 172 -43.48 2.35 -6.84
N ASN A 173 -44.08 1.58 -5.94
CA ASN A 173 -43.57 0.28 -5.55
C ASN A 173 -44.08 -0.76 -6.54
N ILE A 174 -43.18 -1.49 -7.19
CA ILE A 174 -43.53 -2.42 -8.25
C ILE A 174 -43.24 -3.88 -7.89
N THR A 175 -44.02 -4.80 -8.43
CA THR A 175 -43.79 -6.24 -8.31
C THR A 175 -43.61 -6.86 -9.68
N ILE A 176 -42.52 -7.60 -9.86
CA ILE A 176 -42.19 -8.33 -11.08
C ILE A 176 -42.23 -9.85 -10.75
N ASN A 177 -43.17 -10.56 -11.35
CA ASN A 177 -43.35 -12.00 -11.12
C ASN A 177 -43.22 -12.83 -12.40
N LYS A 178 -42.66 -12.26 -13.44
CA LYS A 178 -42.42 -12.88 -14.74
C LYS A 178 -41.12 -12.34 -15.35
N SER A 179 -40.59 -13.04 -16.32
CA SER A 179 -39.37 -12.62 -17.02
C SER A 179 -39.64 -11.37 -17.84
N LEU A 180 -38.81 -10.33 -17.71
CA LEU A 180 -38.88 -9.09 -18.50
C LEU A 180 -37.61 -8.26 -18.34
N THR A 181 -37.51 -7.24 -19.18
CA THR A 181 -36.52 -6.16 -19.02
C THR A 181 -37.23 -4.87 -18.61
N LEU A 182 -36.76 -4.26 -17.50
CA LEU A 182 -37.17 -2.91 -17.08
C LEU A 182 -35.98 -1.95 -17.30
N ASN A 183 -36.14 -1.07 -18.27
CA ASN A 183 -35.16 -0.01 -18.56
C ASN A 183 -35.66 1.30 -17.96
N LEU A 184 -34.95 1.83 -16.99
CA LEU A 184 -35.32 3.10 -16.35
C LEU A 184 -35.05 4.33 -17.23
N GLY A 185 -34.33 4.17 -18.34
CA GLY A 185 -34.15 5.24 -19.35
C GLY A 185 -33.43 6.47 -18.83
N GLY A 186 -32.63 6.34 -17.78
CA GLY A 186 -31.99 7.43 -17.09
C GLY A 186 -32.85 8.11 -16.02
N PHE A 187 -34.08 7.65 -15.82
CA PHE A 187 -35.02 8.19 -14.83
C PHE A 187 -34.91 7.49 -13.47
N THR A 188 -35.56 8.11 -12.49
CA THR A 188 -35.62 7.63 -11.12
C THR A 188 -36.92 6.86 -10.88
N LEU A 189 -36.79 5.65 -10.35
CA LEU A 189 -37.89 4.91 -9.76
C LEU A 189 -37.80 5.01 -8.23
N SER A 190 -38.68 5.76 -7.62
CA SER A 190 -38.75 5.96 -6.17
C SER A 190 -39.87 5.09 -5.55
N GLY A 191 -39.59 4.59 -4.34
CA GLY A 191 -40.61 3.93 -3.53
C GLY A 191 -41.43 4.93 -2.72
N ASP A 192 -42.63 4.52 -2.33
CA ASP A 192 -43.34 5.13 -1.19
C ASP A 192 -42.96 4.38 0.11
N ALA A 193 -43.21 4.95 1.26
CA ALA A 193 -42.89 4.32 2.54
C ALA A 193 -43.71 3.03 2.73
N ASN A 194 -43.07 1.97 3.28
CA ASN A 194 -43.64 0.68 3.71
C ASN A 194 -43.52 -0.53 2.76
N ALA A 195 -42.70 -0.43 1.71
CA ALA A 195 -42.36 -1.58 0.86
C ALA A 195 -41.01 -1.39 0.16
N ALA A 196 -40.53 -2.46 -0.46
CA ALA A 196 -39.42 -2.36 -1.40
C ALA A 196 -39.86 -1.56 -2.65
N VAL A 197 -38.93 -0.82 -3.25
CA VAL A 197 -39.20 -0.16 -4.53
C VAL A 197 -39.50 -1.18 -5.61
N VAL A 198 -38.68 -2.24 -5.67
CA VAL A 198 -38.82 -3.32 -6.64
C VAL A 198 -38.87 -4.66 -5.90
N THR A 199 -39.98 -5.36 -5.98
CA THR A 199 -40.12 -6.75 -5.52
C THR A 199 -40.03 -7.68 -6.71
N ILE A 200 -39.13 -8.67 -6.69
CA ILE A 200 -39.01 -9.71 -7.73
C ILE A 200 -39.23 -11.07 -7.09
N SER A 201 -40.26 -11.79 -7.53
CA SER A 201 -40.52 -13.11 -6.98
C SER A 201 -41.35 -13.95 -7.97
N GLY A 202 -41.32 -15.26 -7.85
CA GLY A 202 -42.12 -16.15 -8.71
C GLY A 202 -41.40 -17.47 -8.99
N ASP A 203 -41.73 -18.11 -10.06
CA ASP A 203 -41.14 -19.38 -10.48
C ASP A 203 -39.87 -19.08 -11.33
N LYS A 204 -38.82 -18.64 -10.66
CA LYS A 204 -37.50 -18.31 -11.23
C LYS A 204 -37.55 -17.36 -12.43
N PRO A 205 -38.22 -16.19 -12.31
CA PRO A 205 -38.24 -15.24 -13.40
C PRO A 205 -36.82 -14.72 -13.71
N GLN A 206 -36.56 -14.50 -15.00
CA GLN A 206 -35.35 -13.85 -15.48
C GLN A 206 -35.63 -12.36 -15.68
N VAL A 207 -35.13 -11.53 -14.82
CA VAL A 207 -35.41 -10.09 -14.80
C VAL A 207 -34.12 -9.28 -15.01
N THR A 208 -34.16 -8.36 -15.97
CA THR A 208 -33.11 -7.34 -16.13
C THR A 208 -33.68 -5.99 -15.74
N VAL A 209 -32.99 -5.26 -14.83
CA VAL A 209 -33.28 -3.86 -14.52
C VAL A 209 -32.05 -3.03 -14.85
N LYS A 210 -32.25 -1.92 -15.59
CA LYS A 210 -31.11 -1.14 -16.06
C LYS A 210 -31.34 0.34 -16.29
N ASN A 211 -30.22 1.10 -16.39
CA ASN A 211 -30.16 2.51 -16.80
C ASN A 211 -30.99 3.46 -15.93
N GLY A 212 -30.62 3.70 -14.69
CA GLY A 212 -31.30 4.72 -13.87
C GLY A 212 -31.10 4.57 -12.38
N THR A 213 -32.00 5.18 -11.61
CA THR A 213 -31.86 5.23 -10.15
C THR A 213 -33.04 4.56 -9.45
N VAL A 214 -32.76 3.77 -8.40
CA VAL A 214 -33.76 3.16 -7.51
C VAL A 214 -33.54 3.71 -6.10
N THR A 215 -34.52 4.42 -5.53
CA THR A 215 -34.36 5.13 -4.27
C THR A 215 -35.66 5.22 -3.46
N GLY A 216 -35.53 5.61 -2.18
CA GLY A 216 -36.66 5.96 -1.31
C GLY A 216 -37.48 4.77 -0.82
N GLY A 217 -37.05 3.54 -1.09
CA GLY A 217 -37.71 2.37 -0.52
C GLY A 217 -37.52 2.29 0.98
N ARG A 218 -38.59 2.06 1.71
CA ARG A 218 -38.57 1.89 3.15
C ARG A 218 -39.38 0.66 3.54
N ASN A 219 -38.74 -0.49 3.57
CA ASN A 219 -39.41 -1.78 3.73
C ASN A 219 -39.36 -2.27 5.19
N PRO A 220 -40.50 -2.53 5.85
CA PRO A 220 -40.51 -3.12 7.19
C PRO A 220 -40.09 -4.61 7.19
N GLN A 221 -39.71 -5.14 6.06
CA GLN A 221 -39.12 -6.45 5.86
C GLN A 221 -37.75 -6.30 5.19
N ASN A 222 -37.28 -7.33 4.51
CA ASN A 222 -36.03 -7.33 3.81
C ASN A 222 -36.09 -6.58 2.47
N GLY A 223 -34.99 -5.89 2.11
CA GLY A 223 -34.82 -5.21 0.83
C GLY A 223 -35.55 -3.88 0.73
N GLY A 224 -34.89 -2.77 1.02
CA GLY A 224 -35.49 -1.44 0.84
C GLY A 224 -35.60 -1.08 -0.63
N GLY A 225 -34.52 -1.13 -1.40
CA GLY A 225 -34.52 -0.92 -2.84
C GLY A 225 -35.07 -2.12 -3.61
N PHE A 226 -34.44 -3.27 -3.49
CA PHE A 226 -34.82 -4.53 -4.12
C PHE A 226 -35.08 -5.60 -3.07
N ALA A 227 -36.26 -6.28 -3.19
CA ALA A 227 -36.56 -7.50 -2.48
C ALA A 227 -36.69 -8.63 -3.53
N ILE A 228 -35.70 -9.53 -3.58
CA ILE A 228 -35.59 -10.59 -4.59
C ILE A 228 -35.72 -11.95 -3.91
N ASP A 229 -36.64 -12.77 -4.39
CA ASP A 229 -36.78 -14.15 -3.95
C ASP A 229 -36.94 -15.09 -5.11
N SER A 230 -36.17 -16.17 -5.12
CA SER A 230 -36.29 -17.28 -6.10
C SER A 230 -36.25 -16.81 -7.56
N ALA A 231 -35.28 -15.98 -7.94
CA ALA A 231 -35.18 -15.35 -9.26
C ALA A 231 -33.74 -15.35 -9.81
N VAL A 232 -33.62 -15.11 -11.12
CA VAL A 232 -32.33 -14.76 -11.77
C VAL A 232 -32.42 -13.30 -12.21
N VAL A 233 -31.57 -12.46 -11.63
CA VAL A 233 -31.65 -11.02 -11.79
C VAL A 233 -30.36 -10.44 -12.34
N GLN A 234 -30.46 -9.58 -13.35
CA GLN A 234 -29.39 -8.78 -13.90
C GLN A 234 -29.65 -7.30 -13.60
N LEU A 235 -28.73 -6.66 -12.93
CA LEU A 235 -28.74 -5.23 -12.64
C LEU A 235 -27.60 -4.57 -13.43
N GLU A 236 -27.94 -3.61 -14.29
CA GLU A 236 -26.94 -2.99 -15.18
C GLU A 236 -27.07 -1.46 -15.17
N ASP A 237 -25.95 -0.75 -15.06
CA ASP A 237 -25.89 0.71 -15.13
C ASP A 237 -26.94 1.38 -14.19
N LEU A 238 -26.95 0.98 -12.92
CA LEU A 238 -27.91 1.43 -11.91
C LEU A 238 -27.25 2.14 -10.75
N THR A 239 -27.96 3.10 -10.18
CA THR A 239 -27.70 3.65 -8.85
C THR A 239 -28.82 3.22 -7.89
N ILE A 240 -28.46 2.51 -6.82
CA ILE A 240 -29.39 2.03 -5.79
C ILE A 240 -29.02 2.76 -4.50
N THR A 241 -29.76 3.79 -4.15
CA THR A 241 -29.33 4.73 -3.11
C THR A 241 -30.46 5.19 -2.20
N GLY A 242 -30.14 5.46 -0.94
CA GLY A 242 -31.08 6.03 0.03
C GLY A 242 -32.27 5.12 0.33
N ASN A 243 -32.08 3.80 0.30
CA ASN A 243 -33.12 2.84 0.65
C ASN A 243 -32.89 2.26 2.05
N GLU A 244 -33.94 1.88 2.73
CA GLU A 244 -33.91 1.40 4.11
C GLU A 244 -34.73 0.12 4.30
N ALA A 245 -34.15 -0.89 4.93
CA ALA A 245 -34.89 -2.00 5.50
C ALA A 245 -35.10 -1.77 7.00
N VAL A 246 -36.37 -1.74 7.45
CA VAL A 246 -36.73 -1.28 8.79
C VAL A 246 -37.04 -2.44 9.71
N GLY A 247 -36.12 -2.82 10.58
CA GLY A 247 -36.32 -3.84 11.62
C GLY A 247 -37.24 -3.35 12.72
N GLY A 248 -38.31 -4.13 13.01
CA GLY A 248 -39.19 -3.86 14.14
C GLY A 248 -38.56 -4.29 15.46
N ASN A 249 -38.83 -3.58 16.56
CA ASN A 249 -38.45 -3.97 17.91
C ASN A 249 -38.99 -5.39 18.25
N GLY A 250 -38.14 -6.39 18.15
CA GLY A 250 -38.40 -7.75 18.63
C GLY A 250 -38.81 -8.81 17.62
N ASN A 251 -38.90 -8.54 16.35
CA ASN A 251 -39.29 -9.52 15.32
C ASN A 251 -38.29 -9.65 14.18
N GLY A 252 -37.34 -10.55 14.35
CA GLY A 252 -36.56 -11.07 13.23
C GLY A 252 -35.46 -10.15 12.67
N GLU A 253 -34.40 -10.75 12.19
CA GLU A 253 -33.36 -10.10 11.40
C GLU A 253 -33.97 -9.55 10.11
N VAL A 254 -33.72 -8.28 9.82
CA VAL A 254 -34.00 -7.68 8.50
C VAL A 254 -32.67 -7.31 7.86
N GLY A 255 -32.63 -7.28 6.54
CA GLY A 255 -31.39 -6.97 5.85
C GLY A 255 -31.57 -6.50 4.42
N GLY A 256 -30.42 -6.06 3.85
CA GLY A 256 -30.37 -5.57 2.49
C GLY A 256 -31.06 -4.23 2.33
N GLY A 257 -30.56 -3.18 2.93
CA GLY A 257 -31.15 -1.83 2.76
C GLY A 257 -31.31 -1.46 1.29
N GLY A 258 -30.26 -1.66 0.49
CA GLY A 258 -30.33 -1.52 -0.96
C GLY A 258 -30.92 -2.75 -1.63
N ILE A 259 -30.32 -3.94 -1.42
CA ILE A 259 -30.70 -5.19 -2.09
C ILE A 259 -30.77 -6.33 -1.07
N TYR A 260 -31.88 -7.01 -1.04
CA TYR A 260 -32.03 -8.33 -0.42
C TYR A 260 -32.29 -9.36 -1.50
N ALA A 261 -31.52 -10.47 -1.49
CA ALA A 261 -31.72 -11.59 -2.38
C ALA A 261 -31.73 -12.91 -1.61
N SER A 262 -32.70 -13.74 -1.85
CA SER A 262 -32.85 -15.07 -1.24
C SER A 262 -33.17 -16.11 -2.31
N HIS A 263 -32.43 -17.24 -2.28
CA HIS A 263 -32.55 -18.31 -3.29
C HIS A 263 -32.45 -17.79 -4.72
N ALA A 264 -31.65 -16.77 -4.95
CA ALA A 264 -31.57 -16.03 -6.20
C ALA A 264 -30.12 -15.92 -6.69
N ASP A 265 -29.98 -15.89 -8.02
CA ASP A 265 -28.72 -15.58 -8.68
C ASP A 265 -28.75 -14.13 -9.15
N VAL A 266 -27.92 -13.28 -8.59
CA VAL A 266 -27.86 -11.85 -8.90
C VAL A 266 -26.56 -11.53 -9.62
N SER A 267 -26.67 -10.88 -10.77
CA SER A 267 -25.54 -10.37 -11.54
C SER A 267 -25.62 -8.85 -11.63
N MET A 268 -24.54 -8.16 -11.27
CA MET A 268 -24.45 -6.71 -11.25
C MET A 268 -23.30 -6.25 -12.13
N ARG A 269 -23.56 -5.28 -13.01
CA ARG A 269 -22.54 -4.69 -13.87
C ARG A 269 -22.68 -3.18 -13.89
N ILE A 270 -21.62 -2.47 -13.47
CA ILE A 270 -21.58 -0.99 -13.36
C ILE A 270 -22.76 -0.51 -12.48
N VAL A 271 -22.90 -1.08 -11.29
CA VAL A 271 -23.96 -0.74 -10.33
C VAL A 271 -23.35 -0.06 -9.12
N THR A 272 -23.91 1.09 -8.75
CA THR A 272 -23.60 1.76 -7.49
C THR A 272 -24.68 1.45 -6.45
N VAL A 273 -24.28 0.89 -5.31
CA VAL A 273 -25.14 0.65 -4.14
C VAL A 273 -24.64 1.55 -3.00
N SER A 274 -25.29 2.66 -2.76
CA SER A 274 -24.76 3.68 -1.85
C SER A 274 -25.80 4.24 -0.88
N GLU A 275 -25.35 4.63 0.31
CA GLU A 275 -26.17 5.35 1.30
C GLU A 275 -27.44 4.59 1.70
N ASN A 276 -27.43 3.26 1.55
CA ASN A 276 -28.52 2.41 2.01
C ASN A 276 -28.29 1.98 3.46
N SER A 277 -29.35 1.73 4.18
CA SER A 277 -29.26 1.38 5.58
C SER A 277 -30.26 0.32 6.01
N VAL A 278 -29.93 -0.33 7.10
CA VAL A 278 -30.86 -1.18 7.86
C VAL A 278 -31.00 -0.67 9.27
N THR A 279 -32.18 -0.82 9.86
CA THR A 279 -32.44 -0.43 11.25
C THR A 279 -32.90 -1.62 12.08
N GLY A 280 -32.57 -1.58 13.38
CA GLY A 280 -32.79 -2.69 14.33
C GLY A 280 -31.48 -3.31 14.79
N SER A 281 -31.37 -3.64 16.08
CA SER A 281 -30.10 -4.01 16.71
C SER A 281 -29.43 -5.31 16.22
N SER A 282 -30.11 -6.09 15.41
CA SER A 282 -29.60 -7.35 14.83
C SER A 282 -29.91 -7.41 13.33
N SER A 283 -29.69 -6.29 12.65
CA SER A 283 -29.99 -6.15 11.24
C SER A 283 -28.73 -6.03 10.41
N ASP A 284 -28.71 -6.68 9.26
CA ASP A 284 -27.52 -7.01 8.49
C ASP A 284 -27.59 -6.48 7.05
N GLY A 285 -26.42 -6.26 6.43
CA GLY A 285 -26.34 -5.91 5.02
C GLY A 285 -26.93 -4.53 4.72
N GLY A 286 -26.27 -3.48 5.13
CA GLY A 286 -26.73 -2.11 4.87
C GLY A 286 -26.96 -1.85 3.40
N GLY A 287 -26.00 -2.19 2.55
CA GLY A 287 -26.15 -2.18 1.10
C GLY A 287 -26.81 -3.45 0.58
N ILE A 288 -26.20 -4.61 0.77
CA ILE A 288 -26.57 -5.86 0.12
C ILE A 288 -26.63 -7.01 1.13
N LEU A 289 -27.69 -7.83 1.07
CA LEU A 289 -27.75 -9.12 1.73
C LEU A 289 -28.14 -10.20 0.75
N VAL A 290 -27.32 -11.26 0.63
CA VAL A 290 -27.61 -12.44 -0.20
C VAL A 290 -27.63 -13.68 0.67
N ARG A 291 -28.68 -14.51 0.50
CA ARG A 291 -28.84 -15.79 1.20
C ARG A 291 -29.19 -16.90 0.22
N TYR A 292 -28.53 -18.04 0.35
CA TYR A 292 -28.81 -19.25 -0.44
C TYR A 292 -28.81 -19.01 -1.96
N GLY A 293 -27.80 -18.26 -2.45
CA GLY A 293 -27.72 -17.90 -3.85
C GLY A 293 -26.31 -17.52 -4.29
N SER A 294 -26.22 -16.77 -5.35
CA SER A 294 -24.95 -16.25 -5.85
C SER A 294 -25.02 -14.76 -6.17
N LEU A 295 -23.89 -14.08 -5.98
CA LEU A 295 -23.70 -12.69 -6.39
C LEU A 295 -22.46 -12.58 -7.28
N THR A 296 -22.68 -12.10 -8.49
CA THR A 296 -21.59 -11.76 -9.42
C THR A 296 -21.57 -10.25 -9.64
N MET A 297 -20.38 -9.64 -9.55
CA MET A 297 -20.20 -8.20 -9.67
C MET A 297 -19.07 -7.88 -10.63
N ASP A 298 -19.26 -6.91 -11.52
CA ASP A 298 -18.25 -6.38 -12.40
C ASP A 298 -18.35 -4.84 -12.48
N GLY A 299 -17.28 -4.14 -12.06
CA GLY A 299 -17.22 -2.69 -12.07
C GLY A 299 -18.23 -2.00 -11.16
N CYS A 300 -18.54 -2.58 -10.00
CA CYS A 300 -19.56 -2.07 -9.09
C CYS A 300 -18.97 -1.27 -7.93
N HIS A 301 -19.76 -0.33 -7.38
CA HIS A 301 -19.45 0.43 -6.18
C HIS A 301 -20.43 0.12 -5.07
N VAL A 302 -19.96 -0.32 -3.91
CA VAL A 302 -20.75 -0.52 -2.70
C VAL A 302 -20.19 0.38 -1.62
N GLU A 303 -20.84 1.52 -1.42
CA GLU A 303 -20.23 2.59 -0.63
C GLU A 303 -21.19 3.30 0.32
N ARG A 304 -20.66 3.74 1.47
CA ARG A 304 -21.42 4.53 2.47
C ARG A 304 -22.72 3.88 2.94
N ASN A 305 -22.78 2.55 2.92
CA ASN A 305 -23.91 1.81 3.46
C ASN A 305 -23.71 1.51 4.95
N THR A 306 -24.78 1.39 5.70
CA THR A 306 -24.73 1.22 7.15
C THR A 306 -25.60 0.08 7.66
N ALA A 307 -25.01 -0.81 8.46
CA ALA A 307 -25.73 -1.85 9.20
C ALA A 307 -25.35 -1.80 10.69
N PRO A 308 -26.30 -1.93 11.62
CA PRO A 308 -25.98 -1.93 13.05
C PRO A 308 -25.26 -3.19 13.53
N ASP A 309 -25.36 -4.31 12.82
CA ASP A 309 -24.69 -5.56 13.20
C ASP A 309 -23.66 -6.01 12.16
N CYS A 310 -24.00 -6.72 11.12
CA CYS A 310 -23.03 -7.29 10.18
C CYS A 310 -23.14 -6.68 8.77
N GLY A 311 -21.98 -6.52 8.09
CA GLY A 311 -21.93 -6.22 6.67
C GLY A 311 -22.52 -4.86 6.31
N GLY A 312 -21.87 -3.77 6.65
CA GLY A 312 -22.31 -2.43 6.25
C GLY A 312 -22.49 -2.31 4.76
N GLY A 313 -21.46 -2.68 4.00
CA GLY A 313 -21.55 -2.78 2.54
C GLY A 313 -22.37 -3.99 2.12
N MET A 314 -21.91 -5.19 2.49
CA MET A 314 -22.64 -6.41 2.16
C MET A 314 -22.41 -7.54 3.16
N ILE A 315 -23.38 -8.45 3.16
CA ILE A 315 -23.27 -9.74 3.83
C ILE A 315 -23.73 -10.86 2.91
N LEU A 316 -22.99 -11.96 2.92
CA LEU A 316 -23.38 -13.21 2.25
C LEU A 316 -23.52 -14.33 3.28
N ARG A 317 -24.66 -15.04 3.22
CA ARG A 317 -24.95 -16.21 4.06
C ARG A 317 -25.31 -17.38 3.18
N HIS A 318 -24.64 -18.50 3.32
CA HIS A 318 -24.82 -19.70 2.46
C HIS A 318 -24.81 -19.34 0.97
N SER A 319 -23.94 -18.45 0.57
CA SER A 319 -23.92 -17.84 -0.76
C SER A 319 -22.49 -17.64 -1.23
N VAL A 320 -22.29 -17.50 -2.54
CA VAL A 320 -20.98 -17.31 -3.16
C VAL A 320 -20.89 -15.93 -3.78
N LEU A 321 -19.76 -15.25 -3.56
CA LEU A 321 -19.40 -14.00 -4.23
C LEU A 321 -18.36 -14.25 -5.31
N ASN A 322 -18.58 -13.64 -6.48
CA ASN A 322 -17.58 -13.45 -7.51
C ASN A 322 -17.58 -11.97 -7.91
N ALA A 323 -16.60 -11.20 -7.44
CA ALA A 323 -16.50 -9.77 -7.71
C ALA A 323 -15.22 -9.45 -8.48
N ALA A 324 -15.36 -8.63 -9.51
CA ALA A 324 -14.24 -8.13 -10.28
C ALA A 324 -14.33 -6.60 -10.42
N LYS A 325 -13.17 -5.90 -10.39
CA LYS A 325 -13.04 -4.47 -10.62
C LYS A 325 -14.02 -3.62 -9.80
N SER A 326 -14.32 -4.07 -8.59
CA SER A 326 -15.36 -3.50 -7.75
C SER A 326 -14.79 -2.81 -6.52
N PHE A 327 -15.55 -1.86 -5.97
CA PHE A 327 -15.13 -1.02 -4.86
C PHE A 327 -16.09 -1.19 -3.68
N PHE A 328 -15.54 -1.42 -2.49
CA PHE A 328 -16.28 -1.57 -1.24
C PHE A 328 -15.76 -0.53 -0.27
N GLU A 329 -16.41 0.63 -0.19
CA GLU A 329 -15.78 1.81 0.39
C GLU A 329 -16.65 2.52 1.42
N ASN A 330 -16.02 2.93 2.53
CA ASN A 330 -16.64 3.80 3.53
C ASN A 330 -17.94 3.23 4.12
N ASN A 331 -18.09 1.91 4.15
CA ASN A 331 -19.25 1.27 4.75
C ASN A 331 -19.05 1.12 6.25
N THR A 332 -20.14 1.05 7.01
CA THR A 332 -20.09 0.97 8.46
C THR A 332 -20.98 -0.12 9.03
N ALA A 333 -20.44 -0.96 9.93
CA ALA A 333 -21.17 -1.96 10.69
C ALA A 333 -20.43 -2.28 11.99
N LYS A 334 -21.00 -3.12 12.82
CA LYS A 334 -20.29 -3.65 13.99
C LYS A 334 -19.29 -4.73 13.62
N PHE A 335 -19.65 -5.59 12.66
CA PHE A 335 -18.82 -6.71 12.21
C PHE A 335 -18.72 -6.71 10.68
N GLY A 336 -17.48 -6.80 10.15
CA GLY A 336 -17.24 -6.82 8.71
C GLY A 336 -17.84 -5.61 8.00
N ALA A 337 -17.39 -4.41 8.35
CA ALA A 337 -18.03 -3.18 7.89
C ALA A 337 -18.11 -3.07 6.36
N GLY A 338 -17.06 -3.45 5.63
CA GLY A 338 -17.11 -3.57 4.18
C GLY A 338 -17.88 -4.79 3.73
N ILE A 339 -17.38 -5.99 4.06
CA ILE A 339 -17.94 -7.28 3.62
C ILE A 339 -17.95 -8.26 4.80
N TYR A 340 -19.06 -8.96 4.97
CA TYR A 340 -19.17 -10.04 5.92
C TYR A 340 -19.53 -11.36 5.21
N PHE A 341 -18.69 -12.37 5.34
CA PHE A 341 -18.98 -13.74 4.94
C PHE A 341 -19.24 -14.56 6.20
N GLY A 342 -20.44 -15.05 6.38
CA GLY A 342 -20.76 -15.75 7.59
C GLY A 342 -21.94 -16.69 7.46
N ASP A 343 -21.64 -17.97 7.67
CA ASP A 343 -22.64 -19.01 7.84
C ASP A 343 -22.80 -19.28 9.33
N THR A 344 -24.02 -19.37 9.82
CA THR A 344 -24.25 -19.80 11.18
C THR A 344 -24.25 -21.33 11.23
N PRO A 345 -23.43 -21.96 12.11
CA PRO A 345 -23.29 -23.43 12.17
C PRO A 345 -24.58 -24.19 12.46
N ASN A 346 -25.67 -23.52 12.77
CA ASN A 346 -26.95 -24.11 13.19
C ASN A 346 -28.08 -24.00 12.14
N GLU A 347 -27.82 -23.42 10.99
CA GLU A 347 -28.80 -23.41 9.88
C GLU A 347 -28.49 -24.53 8.90
N ALA A 348 -28.64 -25.78 9.38
CA ALA A 348 -28.67 -26.93 8.50
C ALA A 348 -30.01 -26.94 7.74
N GLU A 349 -30.11 -26.21 6.66
CA GLU A 349 -31.09 -26.50 5.62
C GLU A 349 -30.49 -27.52 4.66
N GLU A 350 -31.34 -28.46 4.24
CA GLU A 350 -30.95 -29.53 3.33
C GLU A 350 -30.41 -28.92 2.02
N GLY A 351 -29.14 -29.11 1.76
CA GLY A 351 -28.43 -28.67 0.54
C GLY A 351 -27.27 -27.69 0.70
N CYS A 352 -27.04 -27.13 1.87
CA CYS A 352 -25.98 -26.15 2.12
C CYS A 352 -24.77 -26.70 2.88
N SER A 353 -24.39 -27.93 2.65
CA SER A 353 -23.17 -28.53 3.21
C SER A 353 -22.01 -28.40 2.21
N GLY A 354 -21.43 -27.24 2.08
CA GLY A 354 -20.30 -27.04 1.19
C GLY A 354 -19.44 -25.85 1.65
N GLU A 355 -18.15 -25.96 1.44
CA GLU A 355 -17.23 -24.83 1.58
C GLU A 355 -17.62 -23.76 0.55
N HIS A 356 -17.89 -22.55 1.00
CA HIS A 356 -18.17 -21.41 0.11
C HIS A 356 -16.88 -20.78 -0.34
N ASN A 357 -16.63 -20.77 -1.66
CA ASN A 357 -15.43 -20.21 -2.26
C ASN A 357 -15.75 -18.83 -2.83
N HIS A 358 -15.31 -17.79 -2.17
CA HIS A 358 -15.46 -16.42 -2.62
C HIS A 358 -14.23 -16.00 -3.45
N LEU A 359 -14.46 -15.27 -4.52
CA LEU A 359 -13.42 -14.73 -5.38
C LEU A 359 -13.60 -13.22 -5.57
N ILE A 360 -12.55 -12.47 -5.28
CA ILE A 360 -12.51 -11.02 -5.52
C ILE A 360 -11.23 -10.71 -6.30
N THR A 361 -11.37 -10.05 -7.44
CA THR A 361 -10.24 -9.73 -8.32
C THR A 361 -10.22 -8.25 -8.70
N ASP A 362 -9.03 -7.68 -8.84
CA ASP A 362 -8.81 -6.32 -9.34
C ASP A 362 -9.68 -5.27 -8.62
N SER A 363 -9.93 -5.47 -7.33
CA SER A 363 -10.92 -4.73 -6.55
C SER A 363 -10.30 -4.00 -5.36
N THR A 364 -11.02 -3.02 -4.82
CA THR A 364 -10.57 -2.23 -3.68
C THR A 364 -11.58 -2.30 -2.52
N ILE A 365 -11.09 -2.55 -1.32
CA ILE A 365 -11.86 -2.55 -0.08
C ILE A 365 -11.23 -1.47 0.82
N SER A 366 -11.85 -0.30 0.96
CA SER A 366 -11.19 0.83 1.60
C SER A 366 -12.08 1.69 2.50
N GLY A 367 -11.47 2.26 3.55
CA GLY A 367 -12.13 3.23 4.41
C GLY A 367 -13.32 2.67 5.21
N ASN A 368 -13.51 1.35 5.25
CA ASN A 368 -14.61 0.75 6.00
C ASN A 368 -14.29 0.76 7.49
N THR A 369 -15.27 1.11 8.31
CA THR A 369 -15.04 1.38 9.73
C THR A 369 -16.11 0.73 10.60
N VAL A 370 -15.70 0.09 11.68
CA VAL A 370 -16.65 -0.50 12.62
C VAL A 370 -17.32 0.56 13.47
N LEU A 371 -18.64 0.38 13.75
CA LEU A 371 -19.45 1.31 14.52
C LEU A 371 -19.20 1.28 16.03
N ASP A 372 -18.76 0.12 16.55
CA ASP A 372 -18.55 -0.11 17.98
C ASP A 372 -17.04 -0.09 18.27
N PRO A 373 -16.47 0.99 18.81
CA PRO A 373 -15.05 1.07 19.08
C PRO A 373 -14.54 0.13 20.18
N GLU A 374 -15.45 -0.44 20.99
CA GLU A 374 -15.10 -1.35 22.09
C GLU A 374 -15.23 -2.82 21.70
N ASN A 375 -16.13 -3.15 20.77
CA ASN A 375 -16.45 -4.53 20.41
C ASN A 375 -16.54 -4.76 18.89
N GLY A 376 -16.20 -3.78 18.07
CA GLY A 376 -16.25 -3.88 16.60
C GLY A 376 -15.07 -4.70 16.07
N ILE A 377 -15.32 -5.49 15.02
CA ILE A 377 -14.37 -6.45 14.47
C ILE A 377 -14.47 -6.47 12.94
N GLY A 378 -13.30 -6.41 12.26
CA GLY A 378 -13.25 -6.54 10.81
C GLY A 378 -13.72 -5.29 10.08
N GLY A 379 -12.87 -4.27 10.03
CA GLY A 379 -13.16 -3.04 9.28
C GLY A 379 -13.40 -3.32 7.81
N GLY A 380 -12.44 -3.90 7.12
CA GLY A 380 -12.59 -4.28 5.71
C GLY A 380 -13.49 -5.47 5.53
N MET A 381 -13.09 -6.62 6.07
CA MET A 381 -13.75 -7.91 5.84
C MET A 381 -13.80 -8.79 7.08
N TYR A 382 -14.88 -9.53 7.22
CA TYR A 382 -15.00 -10.66 8.14
C TYR A 382 -15.27 -11.93 7.36
N VAL A 383 -14.41 -12.94 7.50
CA VAL A 383 -14.53 -14.25 6.86
C VAL A 383 -14.78 -15.29 7.95
N GLY A 384 -16.00 -15.77 8.01
CA GLY A 384 -16.46 -16.69 9.04
C GLY A 384 -16.20 -18.15 8.73
N THR A 385 -16.73 -19.01 9.59
CA THR A 385 -16.58 -20.45 9.56
C THR A 385 -16.99 -21.03 8.22
N THR A 386 -16.22 -21.97 7.68
CA THR A 386 -16.44 -22.70 6.41
C THR A 386 -16.29 -21.89 5.11
N SER A 387 -16.02 -20.62 5.20
CA SER A 387 -15.76 -19.78 4.02
C SER A 387 -14.30 -19.81 3.61
N ASN A 388 -14.05 -19.97 2.32
CA ASN A 388 -12.75 -19.74 1.69
C ASN A 388 -12.80 -18.42 0.93
N LEU A 389 -11.70 -17.69 0.94
CA LEU A 389 -11.58 -16.43 0.23
C LEU A 389 -10.30 -16.43 -0.63
N THR A 390 -10.47 -16.11 -1.89
CA THR A 390 -9.35 -15.81 -2.79
C THR A 390 -9.44 -14.35 -3.20
N LEU A 391 -8.41 -13.59 -2.89
CA LEU A 391 -8.20 -12.23 -3.39
C LEU A 391 -7.08 -12.23 -4.41
N ARG A 392 -7.28 -11.57 -5.56
CA ARG A 392 -6.22 -11.40 -6.58
C ARG A 392 -6.12 -9.96 -7.01
N ASN A 393 -4.89 -9.45 -7.15
CA ASN A 393 -4.57 -8.10 -7.63
C ASN A 393 -5.43 -7.01 -6.95
N SER A 394 -5.78 -7.21 -5.70
CA SER A 394 -6.76 -6.37 -4.98
C SER A 394 -6.11 -5.61 -3.85
N LYS A 395 -6.81 -4.58 -3.34
CA LYS A 395 -6.28 -3.70 -2.30
C LYS A 395 -7.23 -3.63 -1.11
N LEU A 396 -6.66 -3.67 0.10
CA LEU A 396 -7.38 -3.42 1.35
C LEU A 396 -6.69 -2.27 2.08
N LEU A 397 -7.30 -1.09 2.05
CA LEU A 397 -6.64 0.16 2.43
C LEU A 397 -7.42 0.93 3.49
N ASN A 398 -6.74 1.45 4.52
CA ASN A 398 -7.36 2.39 5.46
C ASN A 398 -8.63 1.89 6.15
N ASN A 399 -8.78 0.58 6.35
CA ASN A 399 -9.93 0.03 7.08
C ASN A 399 -9.65 0.05 8.59
N ASP A 400 -10.68 0.33 9.40
CA ASP A 400 -10.57 0.39 10.84
C ASP A 400 -11.45 -0.67 11.52
N GLY A 401 -10.81 -1.68 12.09
CA GLY A 401 -11.45 -2.78 12.81
C GLY A 401 -11.63 -2.52 14.31
N ALA A 402 -11.26 -1.34 14.78
CA ALA A 402 -11.24 -0.95 16.20
C ALA A 402 -10.51 -1.98 17.09
N THR A 403 -11.16 -3.06 17.48
CA THR A 403 -10.55 -4.05 18.38
C THR A 403 -9.76 -5.13 17.64
N GLN A 404 -10.26 -5.64 16.53
CA GLN A 404 -9.66 -6.80 15.86
C GLN A 404 -9.84 -6.74 14.34
N GLY A 405 -8.75 -7.01 13.60
CA GLY A 405 -8.75 -7.15 12.15
C GLY A 405 -9.12 -5.85 11.43
N GLY A 406 -8.16 -5.00 11.19
CA GLY A 406 -8.39 -3.79 10.42
C GLY A 406 -8.85 -4.10 8.99
N ALA A 407 -8.04 -4.86 8.24
CA ALA A 407 -8.41 -5.27 6.90
C ALA A 407 -9.22 -6.56 6.88
N ILE A 408 -8.70 -7.66 7.46
CA ILE A 408 -9.34 -8.98 7.41
C ILE A 408 -9.41 -9.61 8.79
N VAL A 409 -10.57 -10.13 9.13
CA VAL A 409 -10.74 -11.13 10.19
C VAL A 409 -11.03 -12.48 9.55
N ALA A 410 -10.20 -13.50 9.82
CA ALA A 410 -10.41 -14.88 9.47
C ALA A 410 -10.83 -15.66 10.74
N TYR A 411 -12.12 -15.83 10.97
CA TYR A 411 -12.66 -16.50 12.15
C TYR A 411 -12.99 -17.96 11.84
N SER A 412 -12.11 -18.87 12.19
CA SER A 412 -12.23 -20.28 11.81
C SER A 412 -12.57 -20.45 10.32
N ALA A 413 -12.08 -19.56 9.51
CA ALA A 413 -12.18 -19.63 8.07
C ALA A 413 -11.35 -20.81 7.53
N GLY A 414 -11.69 -21.30 6.37
CA GLY A 414 -10.87 -22.29 5.70
C GLY A 414 -9.56 -21.68 5.16
N THR A 415 -9.46 -21.50 3.87
CA THR A 415 -8.28 -20.89 3.24
C THR A 415 -8.55 -19.43 2.88
N ILE A 416 -7.63 -18.54 3.27
CA ILE A 416 -7.53 -17.16 2.78
C ILE A 416 -6.30 -17.09 1.89
N GLU A 417 -6.53 -17.02 0.59
CA GLU A 417 -5.46 -16.92 -0.42
C GLU A 417 -5.37 -15.49 -0.94
N LEU A 418 -4.19 -14.89 -0.82
CA LEU A 418 -3.88 -13.53 -1.22
C LEU A 418 -2.80 -13.60 -2.31
N ASP A 419 -3.16 -13.25 -3.55
CA ASP A 419 -2.31 -13.38 -4.74
C ASP A 419 -2.14 -11.99 -5.37
N GLY A 420 -0.96 -11.37 -5.21
CA GLY A 420 -0.69 -10.01 -5.66
C GLY A 420 -1.51 -8.93 -4.94
N VAL A 421 -1.82 -9.12 -3.66
CA VAL A 421 -2.70 -8.26 -2.87
C VAL A 421 -1.90 -7.26 -2.05
N SER A 422 -2.39 -6.03 -1.96
CA SER A 422 -1.85 -5.01 -1.05
C SER A 422 -2.80 -4.81 0.14
N ILE A 423 -2.28 -4.99 1.37
CA ILE A 423 -3.01 -4.72 2.62
C ILE A 423 -2.23 -3.64 3.37
N SER A 424 -2.69 -2.39 3.32
CA SER A 424 -1.92 -1.29 3.89
C SER A 424 -2.75 -0.25 4.63
N GLU A 425 -2.09 0.42 5.59
CA GLU A 425 -2.63 1.53 6.36
C GLU A 425 -3.90 1.19 7.17
N ASN A 426 -4.16 -0.11 7.40
CA ASN A 426 -5.30 -0.53 8.19
C ASN A 426 -4.99 -0.43 9.68
N LYS A 427 -6.04 -0.29 10.50
CA LYS A 427 -5.92 -0.06 11.94
C LYS A 427 -6.78 -1.02 12.75
N ALA A 428 -6.24 -1.46 13.88
CA ALA A 428 -7.00 -2.22 14.89
C ALA A 428 -6.24 -2.21 16.25
N GLN A 429 -6.82 -2.77 17.26
CA GLN A 429 -6.07 -3.09 18.48
C GLN A 429 -5.20 -4.33 18.25
N SER A 430 -5.68 -5.35 17.52
CA SER A 430 -4.93 -6.57 17.22
C SER A 430 -5.15 -7.02 15.76
N GLY A 431 -4.08 -7.42 15.09
CA GLY A 431 -4.14 -7.87 13.69
C GLY A 431 -4.64 -6.78 12.75
N ALA A 432 -3.96 -5.63 12.71
CA ALA A 432 -4.42 -4.51 11.89
C ALA A 432 -4.50 -4.85 10.40
N GLY A 433 -3.54 -5.60 9.85
CA GLY A 433 -3.67 -6.21 8.54
C GLY A 433 -4.63 -7.39 8.60
N ILE A 434 -4.26 -8.47 9.28
CA ILE A 434 -5.04 -9.72 9.37
C ILE A 434 -5.11 -10.21 10.81
N LEU A 435 -6.31 -10.47 11.30
CA LEU A 435 -6.53 -11.32 12.46
C LEU A 435 -6.94 -12.71 12.00
N ALA A 436 -6.17 -13.74 12.32
CA ALA A 436 -6.54 -15.14 12.11
C ALA A 436 -6.83 -15.81 13.46
N LEU A 437 -8.06 -16.21 13.68
CA LEU A 437 -8.49 -16.92 14.86
C LEU A 437 -9.01 -18.32 14.49
N CYS A 438 -8.23 -19.35 14.87
CA CYS A 438 -8.59 -20.74 14.61
C CYS A 438 -9.15 -21.39 15.88
N THR A 439 -10.43 -21.69 15.89
CA THR A 439 -11.14 -22.33 17.00
C THR A 439 -11.22 -23.86 16.82
N ALA A 440 -12.17 -24.51 17.45
CA ALA A 440 -12.37 -25.96 17.35
C ALA A 440 -13.07 -26.42 16.06
N VAL A 441 -13.49 -25.51 15.19
CA VAL A 441 -14.34 -25.83 14.04
C VAL A 441 -13.53 -26.37 12.87
N CYS A 442 -12.63 -25.58 12.29
CA CYS A 442 -11.80 -26.00 11.16
C CYS A 442 -10.35 -25.49 11.28
N ASN A 443 -9.45 -26.03 10.48
CA ASN A 443 -8.13 -25.44 10.28
C ASN A 443 -8.26 -24.13 9.50
N THR A 444 -7.30 -23.24 9.70
CA THR A 444 -7.24 -21.95 8.99
C THR A 444 -5.89 -21.80 8.28
N ASP A 445 -5.91 -21.56 6.99
CA ASP A 445 -4.73 -21.33 6.18
C ASP A 445 -4.72 -19.89 5.64
N ILE A 446 -3.69 -19.11 5.97
CA ILE A 446 -3.43 -17.79 5.41
C ILE A 446 -2.25 -17.92 4.46
N ARG A 447 -2.45 -17.62 3.19
CA ARG A 447 -1.42 -17.75 2.15
C ARG A 447 -1.20 -16.42 1.44
N LEU A 448 0.03 -15.93 1.51
CA LEU A 448 0.50 -14.73 0.80
C LEU A 448 1.35 -15.19 -0.37
N LEU A 449 0.96 -14.84 -1.58
CA LEU A 449 1.55 -15.33 -2.82
C LEU A 449 1.87 -14.17 -3.79
N ASN A 450 2.87 -14.37 -4.64
CA ASN A 450 3.12 -13.61 -5.88
C ASN A 450 3.16 -12.09 -5.72
N GLY A 451 3.91 -11.58 -4.75
CA GLY A 451 4.05 -10.13 -4.53
C GLY A 451 2.98 -9.53 -3.64
N THR A 452 2.26 -10.37 -2.87
CA THR A 452 1.38 -9.85 -1.82
C THR A 452 2.17 -9.09 -0.78
N ALA A 453 1.71 -7.89 -0.42
CA ALA A 453 2.33 -7.03 0.57
C ALA A 453 1.36 -6.71 1.71
N ILE A 454 1.77 -6.98 2.94
CA ILE A 454 1.10 -6.50 4.16
C ILE A 454 1.98 -5.41 4.75
N ASP A 455 1.62 -4.15 4.54
CA ASP A 455 2.51 -3.02 4.75
C ASP A 455 1.86 -1.87 5.53
N ALA A 456 2.65 -1.20 6.39
CA ALA A 456 2.24 0.01 7.08
C ALA A 456 0.95 -0.09 7.93
N ASN A 457 0.53 -1.30 8.33
CA ASN A 457 -0.64 -1.47 9.20
C ASN A 457 -0.27 -1.18 10.67
N THR A 458 -1.20 -0.62 11.42
CA THR A 458 -0.94 -0.16 12.80
C THR A 458 -1.87 -0.83 13.80
N ALA A 459 -1.30 -1.64 14.69
CA ALA A 459 -2.00 -2.22 15.83
C ALA A 459 -1.57 -1.52 17.15
N THR A 460 -2.51 -1.18 17.99
CA THR A 460 -2.18 -0.65 19.32
C THR A 460 -1.75 -1.73 20.32
N GLY A 461 -2.06 -3.00 20.04
CA GLY A 461 -1.65 -4.18 20.75
C GLY A 461 -0.69 -5.04 19.92
N TYR A 462 -1.08 -6.24 19.51
CA TYR A 462 -0.20 -7.22 18.89
C TYR A 462 -0.54 -7.49 17.43
N GLY A 463 0.48 -7.84 16.62
CA GLY A 463 0.32 -8.22 15.22
C GLY A 463 -0.11 -7.04 14.35
N GLY A 464 0.79 -6.13 14.04
CA GLY A 464 0.54 -5.03 13.11
C GLY A 464 0.16 -5.54 11.72
N GLY A 465 0.96 -6.45 11.18
CA GLY A 465 0.64 -7.17 9.95
C GLY A 465 -0.36 -8.29 10.21
N ILE A 466 0.05 -9.33 10.97
CA ILE A 466 -0.76 -10.53 11.20
C ILE A 466 -0.79 -10.88 12.70
N TYR A 467 -1.98 -11.10 13.23
CA TYR A 467 -2.19 -11.74 14.53
C TYR A 467 -2.75 -13.15 14.31
N ALA A 468 -1.96 -14.17 14.61
CA ALA A 468 -2.32 -15.57 14.46
C ALA A 468 -2.64 -16.20 15.84
N ASN A 469 -3.89 -16.56 16.06
CA ASN A 469 -4.36 -17.14 17.33
C ASN A 469 -5.04 -18.50 17.09
N ALA A 470 -4.48 -19.56 17.68
CA ALA A 470 -5.06 -20.90 17.56
C ALA A 470 -5.42 -21.48 18.94
N ILE A 471 -6.65 -21.98 19.05
CA ILE A 471 -7.19 -22.51 20.30
C ILE A 471 -7.23 -24.04 20.29
N ALA A 472 -7.63 -24.69 19.21
CA ALA A 472 -7.83 -26.14 19.20
C ALA A 472 -7.43 -26.83 17.87
N LYS A 473 -7.32 -26.10 16.78
CA LYS A 473 -7.02 -26.65 15.46
C LYS A 473 -5.72 -26.07 14.92
N GLU A 474 -5.37 -26.39 13.71
CA GLU A 474 -4.18 -25.95 13.03
C GLU A 474 -4.40 -24.60 12.32
N LEU A 475 -3.48 -23.67 12.52
CA LEU A 475 -3.42 -22.41 11.85
C LEU A 475 -2.07 -22.27 11.13
N ASN A 476 -2.12 -22.09 9.84
CA ASN A 476 -0.94 -21.93 9.00
C ASN A 476 -0.88 -20.52 8.41
N VAL A 477 0.29 -19.89 8.48
CA VAL A 477 0.61 -18.64 7.81
C VAL A 477 1.78 -18.92 6.87
N THR A 478 1.54 -18.87 5.58
CA THR A 478 2.56 -19.12 4.56
C THR A 478 2.82 -17.85 3.75
N VAL A 479 4.07 -17.45 3.68
CA VAL A 479 4.52 -16.28 2.91
C VAL A 479 5.46 -16.78 1.82
N THR A 480 5.08 -16.58 0.55
CA THR A 480 5.86 -17.03 -0.60
C THR A 480 5.99 -15.90 -1.60
N ASN A 481 7.22 -15.50 -1.94
CA ASN A 481 7.48 -14.39 -2.86
C ASN A 481 6.61 -13.15 -2.53
N SER A 482 6.56 -12.79 -1.25
CA SER A 482 5.65 -11.78 -0.69
C SER A 482 6.29 -11.11 0.52
N SER A 483 5.75 -9.99 0.95
CA SER A 483 6.32 -9.20 2.05
C SER A 483 5.36 -8.93 3.20
N VAL A 484 5.92 -8.86 4.42
CA VAL A 484 5.26 -8.30 5.60
C VAL A 484 6.18 -7.21 6.15
N SER A 485 5.85 -5.93 5.91
CA SER A 485 6.79 -4.84 6.10
C SER A 485 6.17 -3.57 6.67
N GLY A 486 6.99 -2.72 7.30
CA GLY A 486 6.55 -1.39 7.75
C GLY A 486 5.43 -1.38 8.79
N ASN A 487 5.02 -2.53 9.32
CA ASN A 487 3.91 -2.61 10.26
C ASN A 487 4.35 -2.18 11.67
N THR A 488 3.44 -1.58 12.40
CA THR A 488 3.67 -1.11 13.76
C THR A 488 2.72 -1.78 14.75
N ALA A 489 3.26 -2.25 15.88
CA ALA A 489 2.46 -2.82 16.97
C ALA A 489 3.14 -2.62 18.34
N ALA A 490 2.44 -2.93 19.41
CA ALA A 490 3.10 -3.01 20.71
C ALA A 490 4.12 -4.16 20.74
N GLY A 491 3.84 -5.29 20.09
CA GLY A 491 4.75 -6.42 19.93
C GLY A 491 4.35 -7.34 18.77
N GLY A 492 5.31 -8.03 18.17
CA GLY A 492 5.10 -8.83 16.97
C GLY A 492 4.56 -7.97 15.82
N ALA A 493 5.28 -6.90 15.49
CA ALA A 493 4.76 -5.90 14.58
C ALA A 493 4.49 -6.49 13.19
N GLY A 494 5.35 -7.37 12.68
CA GLY A 494 5.07 -8.13 11.49
C GLY A 494 4.03 -9.22 11.76
N ILE A 495 4.41 -10.25 12.54
CA ILE A 495 3.55 -11.40 12.89
C ILE A 495 3.61 -11.65 14.39
N PHE A 496 2.46 -11.73 15.02
CA PHE A 496 2.33 -12.23 16.39
C PHE A 496 1.60 -13.58 16.40
N THR A 497 2.13 -14.56 17.15
CA THR A 497 1.46 -15.85 17.32
C THR A 497 1.09 -16.12 18.75
N TYR A 498 -0.12 -16.61 18.99
CA TYR A 498 -0.58 -17.05 20.28
C TYR A 498 -1.31 -18.39 20.18
N LYS A 499 -0.87 -19.35 20.97
CA LYS A 499 -1.48 -20.67 21.00
C LYS A 499 -2.04 -21.01 22.38
N SER A 500 -3.19 -21.63 22.41
CA SER A 500 -3.74 -22.27 23.61
C SER A 500 -4.15 -23.71 23.32
N GLY A 501 -4.25 -24.52 24.39
CA GLY A 501 -4.69 -25.91 24.30
C GLY A 501 -3.80 -26.79 23.40
N SER A 502 -4.43 -27.62 22.58
CA SER A 502 -3.76 -28.60 21.70
C SER A 502 -3.54 -28.06 20.27
N ALA A 503 -3.78 -26.79 20.02
CA ALA A 503 -3.62 -26.20 18.70
C ALA A 503 -2.18 -26.30 18.16
N VAL A 504 -2.03 -26.09 16.85
CA VAL A 504 -0.74 -25.95 16.19
C VAL A 504 -0.75 -24.63 15.41
N ILE A 505 0.33 -23.86 15.50
CA ILE A 505 0.55 -22.69 14.65
C ILE A 505 1.84 -22.92 13.88
N ASN A 506 1.77 -22.80 12.57
CA ASN A 506 2.93 -22.82 11.68
C ASN A 506 3.03 -21.47 10.98
N VAL A 507 4.23 -20.90 10.96
CA VAL A 507 4.58 -19.72 10.17
C VAL A 507 5.73 -20.11 9.26
N ASP A 508 5.48 -20.17 7.98
CA ASP A 508 6.43 -20.61 6.95
C ASP A 508 6.78 -19.45 6.02
N LEU A 509 7.98 -18.91 6.18
CA LEU A 509 8.58 -17.99 5.22
C LEU A 509 9.28 -18.82 4.14
N GLN A 510 8.65 -18.93 3.00
CA GLN A 510 9.16 -19.70 1.85
C GLN A 510 10.01 -18.81 0.95
N SER A 511 10.62 -19.40 -0.08
CA SER A 511 11.51 -18.69 -0.99
C SER A 511 10.89 -17.37 -1.52
N GLY A 512 11.66 -16.31 -1.44
CA GLY A 512 11.24 -14.95 -1.79
C GLY A 512 10.35 -14.24 -0.76
N ALA A 513 10.14 -14.86 0.41
CA ALA A 513 9.45 -14.20 1.52
C ALA A 513 10.36 -13.16 2.20
N VAL A 514 9.83 -11.98 2.49
CA VAL A 514 10.59 -10.90 3.10
C VAL A 514 9.80 -10.29 4.28
N MET A 515 10.49 -10.11 5.43
CA MET A 515 9.95 -9.37 6.57
C MET A 515 10.91 -8.24 6.93
N HIS A 516 10.47 -7.00 6.78
CA HIS A 516 11.36 -5.87 7.02
C HIS A 516 10.66 -4.62 7.56
N ASP A 517 11.43 -3.76 8.20
CA ASP A 517 10.99 -2.45 8.69
C ASP A 517 9.78 -2.48 9.62
N ASN A 518 9.45 -3.67 10.22
CA ASN A 518 8.39 -3.78 11.20
C ASN A 518 8.87 -3.27 12.57
N ASN A 519 8.01 -2.54 13.28
CA ASN A 519 8.38 -1.84 14.50
C ASN A 519 7.50 -2.22 15.71
N ALA A 520 8.06 -3.03 16.62
CA ALA A 520 7.43 -3.36 17.90
C ALA A 520 7.77 -2.27 18.95
N VAL A 521 6.87 -1.31 19.14
CA VAL A 521 7.15 -0.07 19.90
C VAL A 521 7.16 -0.20 21.42
N VAL A 522 6.72 -1.31 21.97
CA VAL A 522 6.62 -1.54 23.42
C VAL A 522 7.34 -2.80 23.87
N ASN A 523 7.12 -3.91 23.17
CA ASN A 523 7.50 -5.26 23.58
C ASN A 523 8.51 -5.90 22.62
N MET A 524 8.33 -7.16 22.31
CA MET A 524 9.26 -8.06 21.68
C MET A 524 8.88 -8.39 20.25
N GLY A 525 9.86 -8.87 19.45
CA GLY A 525 9.65 -9.40 18.12
C GLY A 525 9.25 -8.32 17.11
N GLY A 526 10.21 -7.62 16.55
CA GLY A 526 9.94 -6.63 15.48
C GLY A 526 9.28 -7.29 14.28
N ALA A 527 9.92 -8.32 13.69
CA ALA A 527 9.30 -9.10 12.64
C ALA A 527 8.33 -10.14 13.20
N ILE A 528 8.80 -11.05 14.08
CA ILE A 528 7.98 -12.15 14.61
C ILE A 528 8.06 -12.20 16.12
N TYR A 529 6.92 -12.21 16.77
CA TYR A 529 6.80 -12.58 18.17
C TYR A 529 6.08 -13.93 18.29
N ALA A 530 6.85 -15.00 18.44
CA ALA A 530 6.33 -16.36 18.60
C ALA A 530 6.11 -16.67 20.09
N TYR A 531 4.85 -16.63 20.54
CA TYR A 531 4.48 -16.89 21.91
C TYR A 531 3.75 -18.22 22.06
N ASN A 532 4.24 -19.06 22.97
CA ASN A 532 3.61 -20.31 23.39
C ASN A 532 3.47 -21.37 22.29
N ALA A 533 4.60 -21.94 21.88
CA ALA A 533 4.72 -23.15 21.06
C ALA A 533 4.25 -23.03 19.56
N ALA A 534 4.68 -21.99 18.85
CA ALA A 534 4.58 -21.91 17.42
C ALA A 534 5.77 -22.64 16.73
N ASN A 535 5.57 -23.08 15.49
CA ASN A 535 6.60 -23.56 14.60
C ASN A 535 6.91 -22.44 13.59
N ILE A 536 8.12 -21.93 13.57
CA ILE A 536 8.55 -20.87 12.65
C ILE A 536 9.63 -21.45 11.74
N ASN A 537 9.38 -21.47 10.44
CA ASN A 537 10.32 -21.93 9.43
C ASN A 537 10.72 -20.77 8.51
N ILE A 538 12.00 -20.50 8.44
CA ILE A 538 12.59 -19.53 7.52
C ILE A 538 13.37 -20.31 6.47
N ALA A 539 12.81 -20.45 5.28
CA ALA A 539 13.41 -21.23 4.20
C ALA A 539 14.55 -20.46 3.50
N ALA A 540 15.33 -21.16 2.74
CA ALA A 540 16.35 -20.56 1.89
C ALA A 540 15.76 -19.50 0.93
N ASN A 541 16.51 -18.46 0.64
CA ASN A 541 16.14 -17.31 -0.17
C ASN A 541 14.94 -16.52 0.41
N SER A 542 14.76 -16.54 1.72
CA SER A 542 13.87 -15.62 2.45
C SER A 542 14.69 -14.72 3.36
N ALA A 543 14.15 -13.53 3.70
CA ALA A 543 14.87 -12.51 4.44
C ALA A 543 14.07 -11.91 5.60
N VAL A 544 14.77 -11.61 6.71
CA VAL A 544 14.23 -10.91 7.89
C VAL A 544 15.23 -9.81 8.28
N TYR A 545 14.94 -8.55 7.97
CA TYR A 545 15.91 -7.47 8.19
C TYR A 545 15.26 -6.14 8.56
N ASN A 546 16.03 -5.21 9.12
CA ASN A 546 15.63 -3.86 9.50
C ASN A 546 14.42 -3.81 10.47
N ASN A 547 14.06 -4.90 11.13
CA ASN A 547 12.95 -4.89 12.07
C ASN A 547 13.42 -4.39 13.44
N THR A 548 12.56 -3.71 14.18
CA THR A 548 12.91 -3.07 15.44
C THR A 548 11.98 -3.52 16.56
N ALA A 549 12.53 -3.81 17.74
CA ALA A 549 11.78 -4.07 18.95
C ALA A 549 12.26 -3.18 20.12
N ALA A 550 11.31 -2.60 20.84
CA ALA A 550 11.63 -1.85 22.08
C ALA A 550 12.10 -2.75 23.22
N GLY A 551 11.87 -4.05 23.13
CA GLY A 551 12.31 -5.06 24.11
C GLY A 551 13.38 -5.98 23.55
N TYR A 552 13.01 -7.23 23.29
CA TYR A 552 13.91 -8.31 22.87
C TYR A 552 13.53 -8.84 21.49
N GLY A 553 14.52 -9.34 20.74
CA GLY A 553 14.33 -9.96 19.44
C GLY A 553 13.85 -8.96 18.38
N GLY A 554 14.74 -8.11 17.90
CA GLY A 554 14.43 -7.16 16.83
C GLY A 554 13.90 -7.84 15.58
N GLY A 555 14.53 -8.93 15.16
CA GLY A 555 14.02 -9.84 14.17
C GLY A 555 12.95 -10.76 14.78
N ILE A 556 13.37 -11.74 15.58
CA ILE A 556 12.49 -12.79 16.10
C ILE A 556 12.64 -12.93 17.61
N TYR A 557 11.52 -12.84 18.32
CA TYR A 557 11.40 -13.33 19.69
C TYR A 557 10.61 -14.63 19.70
N ALA A 558 11.11 -15.65 20.42
CA ALA A 558 10.43 -16.92 20.54
C ALA A 558 10.45 -17.45 21.99
N SER A 559 9.29 -17.90 22.46
CA SER A 559 9.12 -18.57 23.76
C SER A 559 8.40 -19.90 23.58
N ALA A 560 8.97 -20.96 24.13
CA ALA A 560 8.45 -22.34 24.07
C ALA A 560 8.10 -22.81 22.63
N SER A 561 8.79 -22.28 21.62
CA SER A 561 8.48 -22.44 20.19
C SER A 561 9.55 -23.27 19.47
N ASN A 562 9.27 -23.72 18.26
CA ASN A 562 10.22 -24.40 17.40
C ASN A 562 10.66 -23.46 16.27
N ILE A 563 11.94 -23.18 16.14
CA ILE A 563 12.50 -22.25 15.16
C ILE A 563 13.45 -23.01 14.26
N ASN A 564 13.24 -22.92 12.98
CA ASN A 564 14.12 -23.49 11.96
C ASN A 564 14.52 -22.42 10.95
N ILE A 565 15.78 -22.06 10.92
CA ILE A 565 16.37 -21.11 9.96
C ILE A 565 17.26 -21.92 9.02
N ALA A 566 16.92 -21.94 7.75
CA ALA A 566 17.65 -22.70 6.74
C ALA A 566 18.95 -21.99 6.33
N ALA A 567 19.90 -22.75 5.82
CA ALA A 567 21.04 -22.18 5.09
C ALA A 567 20.54 -21.39 3.87
N ASN A 568 21.29 -20.37 3.46
CA ASN A 568 20.95 -19.44 2.38
C ASN A 568 19.66 -18.62 2.64
N SER A 569 19.27 -18.44 3.91
CA SER A 569 18.35 -17.40 4.33
C SER A 569 19.15 -16.20 4.83
N GLU A 570 18.50 -15.04 4.90
CA GLU A 570 19.14 -13.79 5.29
C GLU A 570 18.45 -13.25 6.56
N VAL A 571 19.22 -13.05 7.63
CA VAL A 571 18.75 -12.40 8.87
C VAL A 571 19.79 -11.36 9.26
N TYR A 572 19.45 -10.07 9.15
CA TYR A 572 20.43 -9.00 9.36
C TYR A 572 19.80 -7.66 9.70
N ASN A 573 20.57 -6.72 10.21
CA ASN A 573 20.18 -5.34 10.53
C ASN A 573 18.94 -5.19 11.41
N ASN A 574 18.49 -6.25 12.08
CA ASN A 574 17.41 -6.07 13.05
C ASN A 574 17.95 -5.42 14.32
N THR A 575 17.11 -4.78 15.09
CA THR A 575 17.52 -4.02 16.27
C THR A 575 16.57 -4.26 17.44
N ALA A 576 17.13 -4.65 18.58
CA ALA A 576 16.43 -4.76 19.85
C ALA A 576 17.00 -3.77 20.87
N ALA A 577 16.15 -3.05 21.58
CA ALA A 577 16.64 -2.10 22.59
C ALA A 577 17.29 -2.79 23.79
N THR A 578 16.95 -4.04 24.06
CA THR A 578 17.45 -4.77 25.22
C THR A 578 18.46 -5.86 24.85
N ALA A 579 18.09 -6.83 24.03
CA ALA A 579 18.99 -7.91 23.60
C ALA A 579 18.40 -8.72 22.43
N GLY A 580 19.29 -9.38 21.69
CA GLY A 580 18.93 -10.23 20.57
C GLY A 580 18.43 -9.41 19.37
N ASP A 581 19.32 -8.59 18.81
CA ASP A 581 19.00 -7.78 17.64
C ASP A 581 18.30 -8.63 16.57
N ASP A 582 18.88 -9.78 16.23
CA ASP A 582 18.25 -10.65 15.23
C ASP A 582 17.35 -11.70 15.87
N LEU A 583 17.82 -12.38 16.92
CA LEU A 583 17.10 -13.49 17.55
C LEU A 583 17.15 -13.40 19.07
N PHE A 584 16.00 -13.64 19.70
CA PHE A 584 15.91 -13.86 21.14
C PHE A 584 15.05 -15.09 21.43
N PHE A 585 15.65 -16.12 22.02
CA PHE A 585 14.99 -17.36 22.38
C PHE A 585 14.85 -17.49 23.90
N TYR A 586 13.62 -17.56 24.36
CA TYR A 586 13.30 -17.75 25.77
C TYR A 586 12.94 -19.21 26.08
N SER A 587 12.73 -19.51 27.33
CA SER A 587 12.53 -20.83 27.89
C SER A 587 11.68 -21.78 27.04
N GLY A 588 12.14 -23.01 26.86
CA GLY A 588 11.43 -24.07 26.11
C GLY A 588 11.51 -23.95 24.59
N THR A 589 12.27 -23.00 24.04
CA THR A 589 12.45 -22.85 22.58
C THR A 589 13.44 -23.89 22.05
N ILE A 590 13.04 -24.60 21.01
CA ILE A 590 13.88 -25.54 20.27
C ILE A 590 14.23 -24.86 18.93
N PHE A 591 15.50 -24.89 18.54
CA PHE A 591 15.90 -24.17 17.35
C PHE A 591 16.97 -24.91 16.53
N THR A 592 16.98 -24.64 15.22
CA THR A 592 18.01 -25.05 14.28
C THR A 592 18.48 -23.81 13.53
N LEU A 593 19.78 -23.53 13.58
CA LEU A 593 20.40 -22.38 12.96
C LEU A 593 21.47 -22.81 11.93
N PRO A 594 21.61 -22.12 10.81
CA PRO A 594 22.65 -22.38 9.84
C PRO A 594 24.02 -21.93 10.38
N ASN A 595 25.07 -22.61 9.98
CA ASN A 595 26.46 -22.22 10.23
C ASN A 595 26.83 -21.97 11.70
N ALA A 596 26.12 -22.63 12.63
CA ALA A 596 26.37 -22.46 14.06
C ALA A 596 27.75 -22.95 14.50
N LYS A 597 28.42 -23.81 13.72
CA LYS A 597 29.74 -24.39 14.04
C LYS A 597 30.93 -23.70 13.37
N ASP A 598 30.71 -23.04 12.23
CA ASP A 598 31.80 -22.40 11.48
C ASP A 598 31.92 -20.92 11.81
N MET A 599 32.85 -20.61 12.69
CA MET A 599 33.16 -19.25 13.14
C MET A 599 34.56 -18.79 12.70
N SER A 600 35.10 -19.35 11.62
CA SER A 600 36.40 -18.94 11.08
C SER A 600 36.32 -17.73 10.14
N GLY A 601 37.35 -16.87 10.12
CA GLY A 601 37.50 -15.72 9.25
C GLY A 601 36.86 -14.41 9.74
N ASP A 602 37.11 -13.34 9.03
CA ASP A 602 36.58 -12.00 9.34
C ASP A 602 35.11 -11.91 8.98
N ARG A 603 34.28 -11.36 9.89
CA ARG A 603 32.84 -11.22 9.74
C ARG A 603 32.40 -9.81 10.10
N ILE A 604 31.31 -9.39 9.52
CA ILE A 604 30.57 -8.19 9.90
C ILE A 604 29.21 -8.58 10.48
N LEU A 605 28.64 -7.74 11.31
CA LEU A 605 27.40 -8.02 12.02
C LEU A 605 26.16 -7.52 11.33
N SER A 606 26.31 -6.69 10.33
CA SER A 606 25.23 -6.22 9.50
C SER A 606 25.74 -5.98 8.10
N SER A 607 24.99 -6.41 7.11
CA SER A 607 25.24 -6.09 5.71
C SER A 607 24.00 -6.46 4.89
N ASP A 608 23.89 -5.84 3.75
CA ASP A 608 22.78 -6.08 2.85
C ASP A 608 22.94 -7.42 2.12
N ASN A 609 21.87 -8.19 2.05
CA ASN A 609 21.73 -9.39 1.21
C ASN A 609 22.88 -10.40 1.34
N MET A 610 23.10 -10.90 2.55
CA MET A 610 24.19 -11.83 2.78
C MET A 610 23.79 -13.10 3.50
N GLU A 611 24.34 -14.20 3.07
CA GLU A 611 24.24 -15.49 3.73
C GLU A 611 24.83 -15.43 5.14
N ILE A 612 24.10 -16.00 6.09
CA ILE A 612 24.55 -16.11 7.50
C ILE A 612 25.77 -17.02 7.57
N THR A 613 26.87 -16.54 8.08
CA THR A 613 28.12 -17.31 8.25
C THR A 613 28.47 -17.61 9.69
N GLY A 614 27.65 -17.18 10.64
CA GLY A 614 27.85 -17.42 12.06
C GLY A 614 26.89 -16.60 12.92
N TRP A 615 27.06 -16.69 14.22
CA TRP A 615 26.23 -16.04 15.21
C TRP A 615 27.07 -15.48 16.36
N TYR A 616 26.72 -14.33 16.88
CA TYR A 616 27.32 -13.72 18.05
C TYR A 616 26.29 -13.56 19.16
N HIS A 617 26.72 -13.69 20.39
CA HIS A 617 25.92 -13.25 21.53
C HIS A 617 25.65 -11.77 21.47
N ASP A 618 24.40 -11.38 21.73
CA ASP A 618 23.96 -10.00 21.67
C ASP A 618 23.17 -9.63 22.93
N GLY A 619 23.60 -8.54 23.59
CA GLY A 619 22.90 -7.96 24.73
C GLY A 619 23.54 -8.20 26.10
N TRP A 620 24.32 -9.27 26.29
CA TRP A 620 25.05 -9.52 27.52
C TRP A 620 26.51 -9.13 27.41
N ASN A 621 27.10 -9.25 26.23
CA ASN A 621 28.43 -8.76 25.89
C ASN A 621 28.30 -7.62 24.89
N LYS A 622 28.48 -6.42 25.37
CA LYS A 622 28.22 -5.20 24.63
C LYS A 622 29.02 -5.13 23.33
N TRP A 623 28.35 -4.75 22.26
CA TRP A 623 28.94 -4.22 21.06
C TRP A 623 30.02 -3.16 21.42
N ASN A 624 31.25 -3.41 21.03
CA ASN A 624 32.32 -2.45 21.20
C ASN A 624 32.32 -1.47 20.02
N ALA A 625 31.59 -0.37 20.17
CA ALA A 625 31.49 0.66 19.14
C ALA A 625 32.85 1.28 18.74
N ALA A 626 33.84 1.19 19.61
CA ALA A 626 35.17 1.69 19.31
C ALA A 626 36.00 0.73 18.42
N GLN A 627 35.64 -0.54 18.39
CA GLN A 627 36.28 -1.57 17.58
C GLN A 627 35.44 -2.01 16.37
N GLY A 628 34.17 -1.60 16.30
CA GLY A 628 33.27 -2.05 15.25
C GLY A 628 33.05 -3.58 15.26
N SER A 629 33.22 -4.22 16.42
CA SER A 629 33.11 -5.68 16.55
C SER A 629 32.56 -6.09 17.91
N TYR A 630 31.89 -7.23 17.98
CA TYR A 630 31.72 -7.93 19.25
C TYR A 630 33.05 -8.55 19.66
N GLU A 631 33.35 -8.55 20.97
CA GLU A 631 34.50 -9.29 21.47
C GLU A 631 34.31 -10.77 21.11
N GLN A 632 35.32 -11.40 20.53
CA GLN A 632 35.31 -12.79 20.08
C GLN A 632 34.88 -13.82 21.15
N ILE A 633 34.90 -13.41 22.41
CA ILE A 633 34.50 -14.19 23.56
C ILE A 633 33.01 -14.55 23.56
N GLY A 634 32.23 -13.86 22.73
CA GLY A 634 30.77 -14.05 22.63
C GLY A 634 30.29 -14.84 21.42
N CYS A 635 31.13 -15.42 20.61
CA CYS A 635 30.70 -16.23 19.49
C CYS A 635 29.99 -17.51 19.96
N TRP A 636 28.77 -17.70 19.51
CA TRP A 636 28.01 -18.88 19.80
C TRP A 636 28.26 -19.95 18.72
N THR A 637 28.63 -21.16 19.15
CA THR A 637 28.79 -22.32 18.26
C THR A 637 27.85 -23.44 18.72
N ALA A 638 27.55 -24.40 17.85
CA ALA A 638 26.74 -25.55 18.22
C ALA A 638 27.42 -26.44 19.29
N GLU A 639 28.76 -26.36 19.45
CA GLU A 639 29.47 -27.06 20.53
C GLU A 639 29.29 -26.33 21.86
N THR A 640 29.21 -25.00 21.86
CA THR A 640 28.84 -24.21 23.02
C THR A 640 27.34 -24.21 23.25
N ALA A 641 26.55 -24.61 22.27
CA ALA A 641 25.09 -24.75 22.42
C ALA A 641 24.72 -25.74 23.51
N ASP A 642 25.46 -26.82 23.69
CA ASP A 642 25.22 -27.79 24.77
C ASP A 642 25.50 -27.16 26.15
N GLU A 643 26.37 -26.20 26.28
CA GLU A 643 26.60 -25.39 27.47
C GLU A 643 25.54 -24.31 27.66
N TYR A 644 24.95 -23.82 26.54
CA TYR A 644 23.89 -22.81 26.54
C TYR A 644 22.50 -23.38 26.39
N ILE A 645 22.32 -24.66 26.15
CA ILE A 645 21.04 -25.37 26.21
C ILE A 645 20.49 -25.52 27.64
N PRO A 646 20.65 -24.74 28.41
CA PRO A 646 19.85 -24.55 29.55
C PRO A 646 18.68 -23.61 29.34
N VAL A 647 18.30 -23.31 28.10
CA VAL A 647 16.98 -22.75 27.92
C VAL A 647 15.88 -23.63 28.55
N GLU A 648 16.10 -24.92 28.61
CA GLU A 648 15.21 -25.84 29.37
C GLU A 648 15.60 -26.10 30.85
N LYS A 649 16.88 -26.04 31.16
CA LYS A 649 17.34 -26.48 32.51
C LYS A 649 17.51 -25.36 33.50
N ASP A 650 17.90 -24.17 33.07
CA ASP A 650 18.27 -23.06 33.94
C ASP A 650 17.58 -21.75 33.65
N SER A 651 16.57 -21.71 32.77
CA SER A 651 15.81 -20.51 32.38
C SER A 651 16.69 -19.38 31.78
N HIS A 652 17.79 -19.72 31.14
CA HIS A 652 18.63 -18.74 30.46
C HIS A 652 18.11 -18.49 29.03
N ALA A 653 17.98 -17.24 28.67
CA ALA A 653 17.65 -16.86 27.33
C ALA A 653 18.90 -16.90 26.45
N ILE A 654 18.71 -17.17 25.16
CA ILE A 654 19.75 -17.04 24.13
C ILE A 654 19.42 -15.82 23.29
N SER A 655 20.35 -14.89 23.23
CA SER A 655 20.25 -13.66 22.42
C SER A 655 21.36 -13.64 21.39
N LEU A 656 21.00 -13.49 20.11
CA LEU A 656 21.94 -13.64 18.99
C LEU A 656 21.78 -12.53 17.98
N LYS A 657 22.93 -12.20 17.37
CA LYS A 657 23.04 -11.39 16.15
C LYS A 657 23.75 -12.20 15.08
N ALA A 658 23.19 -12.20 13.88
CA ALA A 658 23.76 -12.91 12.73
C ALA A 658 25.10 -12.27 12.30
N ALA A 659 26.03 -13.13 11.90
CA ALA A 659 27.29 -12.72 11.35
C ALA A 659 27.37 -13.05 9.86
N HIS A 660 27.87 -12.12 9.09
CA HIS A 660 28.05 -12.21 7.65
C HIS A 660 29.50 -12.05 7.25
N PRO A 661 29.98 -12.59 6.13
CA PRO A 661 31.36 -12.37 5.70
C PRO A 661 31.59 -10.89 5.36
N LEU A 662 32.77 -10.40 5.67
CA LEU A 662 33.18 -9.07 5.22
C LEU A 662 33.39 -9.10 3.70
N MET A 663 32.64 -8.28 2.98
CA MET A 663 32.69 -8.19 1.52
C MET A 663 33.32 -6.90 1.08
N TYR A 664 33.99 -6.95 -0.06
CA TYR A 664 34.49 -5.77 -0.75
C TYR A 664 34.05 -5.76 -2.21
N THR A 665 34.00 -4.56 -2.76
CA THR A 665 33.56 -4.36 -4.14
C THR A 665 34.74 -4.08 -5.06
N LEU A 666 34.79 -4.77 -6.17
CA LEU A 666 35.64 -4.47 -7.32
C LEU A 666 34.81 -3.78 -8.40
N THR A 667 35.17 -2.54 -8.72
CA THR A 667 34.52 -1.73 -9.76
C THR A 667 35.50 -1.42 -10.87
N TYR A 668 35.05 -1.46 -12.12
CA TYR A 668 35.80 -1.08 -13.30
C TYR A 668 35.24 0.21 -13.86
N ASP A 669 36.00 1.29 -13.76
CA ASP A 669 35.63 2.60 -14.31
C ASP A 669 36.40 2.84 -15.61
N VAL A 670 35.66 3.09 -16.70
CA VAL A 670 36.24 3.18 -18.04
C VAL A 670 35.87 4.53 -18.66
N THR A 671 36.90 5.24 -19.11
CA THR A 671 36.75 6.55 -19.71
C THR A 671 37.51 6.69 -21.04
N GLY A 672 37.31 7.80 -21.73
CA GLY A 672 38.01 8.10 -22.97
C GLY A 672 37.26 7.68 -24.24
N ASP A 673 37.98 7.45 -25.30
CA ASP A 673 37.44 7.09 -26.63
C ASP A 673 37.13 5.60 -26.72
N LEU A 674 35.92 5.21 -26.39
CA LEU A 674 35.51 3.78 -26.36
C LEU A 674 35.38 3.19 -27.78
N PRO A 675 35.86 1.96 -28.01
CA PRO A 675 35.53 1.24 -29.25
C PRO A 675 34.02 0.96 -29.33
N GLU A 676 33.47 0.99 -30.54
CA GLU A 676 32.07 0.64 -30.76
C GLU A 676 31.77 -0.78 -30.25
N GLY A 677 30.69 -0.91 -29.44
CA GLY A 677 30.27 -2.15 -28.81
C GLY A 677 31.11 -2.56 -27.57
N TYR A 678 31.98 -1.71 -27.07
CA TYR A 678 32.72 -2.01 -25.83
C TYR A 678 31.83 -1.89 -24.60
N THR A 679 31.85 -2.94 -23.79
CA THR A 679 31.16 -2.97 -22.49
C THR A 679 32.20 -3.09 -21.37
N ALA A 680 32.11 -2.22 -20.38
CA ALA A 680 32.98 -2.30 -19.20
C ALA A 680 32.72 -3.62 -18.43
N PRO A 681 33.75 -4.21 -17.79
CA PRO A 681 33.55 -5.36 -16.94
C PRO A 681 32.55 -5.06 -15.81
N ALA A 682 31.70 -6.04 -15.52
CA ALA A 682 30.69 -5.91 -14.47
C ALA A 682 31.33 -5.72 -13.07
N LYS A 683 30.68 -4.93 -12.24
CA LYS A 683 31.02 -4.79 -10.82
C LYS A 683 30.92 -6.16 -10.14
N GLN A 684 31.87 -6.48 -9.27
CA GLN A 684 31.90 -7.72 -8.49
C GLN A 684 31.92 -7.41 -7.01
N THR A 685 31.18 -8.16 -6.23
CA THR A 685 31.25 -8.12 -4.77
C THR A 685 31.81 -9.46 -4.28
N LEU A 686 32.91 -9.45 -3.55
CA LEU A 686 33.70 -10.63 -3.19
C LEU A 686 34.03 -10.60 -1.70
N VAL A 687 34.14 -11.78 -1.10
CA VAL A 687 34.59 -11.91 0.30
C VAL A 687 36.00 -11.32 0.45
N LYS A 688 36.26 -10.63 1.55
CA LYS A 688 37.58 -10.11 1.90
C LYS A 688 38.65 -11.19 1.73
N GLY A 689 39.70 -10.85 1.00
CA GLY A 689 40.80 -11.76 0.74
C GLY A 689 40.57 -12.77 -0.39
N SER A 690 39.37 -12.74 -1.04
CA SER A 690 39.19 -13.57 -2.22
C SER A 690 40.13 -13.17 -3.36
N SER A 691 40.60 -14.14 -4.07
CA SER A 691 41.29 -13.94 -5.35
C SER A 691 40.30 -13.50 -6.44
N TYR A 692 40.70 -12.55 -7.25
CA TYR A 692 40.02 -12.15 -8.47
C TYR A 692 41.03 -11.97 -9.60
N THR A 693 40.61 -12.24 -10.82
CA THR A 693 41.44 -11.96 -12.01
C THR A 693 41.02 -10.61 -12.57
N VAL A 694 41.99 -9.71 -12.72
CA VAL A 694 41.74 -8.41 -13.38
C VAL A 694 41.26 -8.65 -14.79
N ALA A 695 40.15 -8.03 -15.17
CA ALA A 695 39.53 -8.25 -16.46
C ALA A 695 40.48 -7.96 -17.64
N GLU A 696 40.62 -8.92 -18.54
CA GLU A 696 41.47 -8.75 -19.73
C GLU A 696 40.75 -7.84 -20.74
N VAL A 697 41.43 -6.81 -21.17
CA VAL A 697 40.97 -5.89 -22.22
C VAL A 697 42.05 -5.85 -23.31
N PRO A 698 41.69 -6.00 -24.60
CA PRO A 698 42.67 -5.91 -25.68
C PRO A 698 43.42 -4.58 -25.63
N ALA A 699 44.75 -4.62 -25.68
CA ALA A 699 45.57 -3.41 -25.64
C ALA A 699 45.31 -2.46 -26.84
N SER A 700 44.76 -2.97 -27.92
CA SER A 700 44.33 -2.14 -29.05
C SER A 700 43.25 -2.82 -29.90
N VAL A 701 42.33 -2.01 -30.42
CA VAL A 701 41.25 -2.45 -31.32
C VAL A 701 41.21 -1.50 -32.54
N SER A 702 41.20 -2.06 -33.74
CA SER A 702 41.00 -1.26 -34.97
C SER A 702 39.51 -0.97 -35.14
N GLY A 703 39.14 0.29 -35.37
CA GLY A 703 37.75 0.70 -35.54
C GLY A 703 37.61 2.08 -36.19
N SER A 704 36.44 2.58 -36.16
CA SER A 704 36.12 3.94 -36.67
C SER A 704 35.51 4.75 -35.53
N LYS A 705 35.94 6.00 -35.39
CA LYS A 705 35.32 7.02 -34.55
C LYS A 705 34.91 8.19 -35.42
N ASP A 706 33.65 8.59 -35.37
CA ASP A 706 33.09 9.70 -36.16
C ASP A 706 33.36 9.53 -37.66
N GLY A 707 33.24 8.29 -38.18
CA GLY A 707 33.49 7.95 -39.58
C GLY A 707 34.98 7.97 -39.97
N VAL A 708 35.88 8.09 -39.03
CA VAL A 708 37.34 8.11 -39.23
C VAL A 708 37.95 6.82 -38.78
N ASN A 709 38.57 6.06 -39.67
CA ASN A 709 39.29 4.83 -39.34
C ASN A 709 40.56 5.11 -38.52
N GLY A 710 40.79 4.30 -37.47
CA GLY A 710 41.91 4.46 -36.58
C GLY A 710 42.11 3.24 -35.67
N THR A 711 42.84 3.45 -34.63
CA THR A 711 43.12 2.42 -33.60
C THR A 711 42.75 2.99 -32.25
N PHE A 712 41.91 2.26 -31.54
CA PHE A 712 41.64 2.47 -30.12
C PHE A 712 42.71 1.75 -29.31
N SER A 713 43.31 2.41 -28.35
CA SER A 713 44.35 1.83 -27.47
C SER A 713 43.92 1.95 -26.03
N PHE A 714 43.97 0.85 -25.28
CA PHE A 714 43.66 0.79 -23.85
C PHE A 714 44.92 0.94 -23.00
N ASN A 715 44.85 1.78 -21.98
CA ASN A 715 46.04 2.11 -21.15
C ASN A 715 46.30 1.17 -19.98
N GLY A 716 45.54 0.06 -19.86
CA GLY A 716 45.57 -0.89 -18.76
C GLY A 716 44.72 -0.41 -17.55
N TRP A 717 44.39 -1.35 -16.67
CA TRP A 717 43.69 -1.06 -15.43
C TRP A 717 44.59 -0.47 -14.38
N LYS A 718 44.21 0.64 -13.79
CA LYS A 718 45.00 1.37 -12.80
C LYS A 718 44.18 1.65 -11.53
N LYS A 719 44.83 1.58 -10.38
CA LYS A 719 44.35 2.12 -9.14
C LYS A 719 44.42 3.65 -9.12
N ASP A 720 43.77 4.28 -8.15
CA ASP A 720 43.86 5.74 -7.92
C ASP A 720 45.29 6.30 -7.81
N ASP A 721 46.21 5.49 -7.29
CA ASP A 721 47.62 5.82 -7.17
C ASP A 721 48.42 5.67 -8.49
N GLY A 722 47.75 5.26 -9.58
CA GLY A 722 48.34 5.02 -10.90
C GLY A 722 49.00 3.65 -11.08
N THR A 723 48.98 2.78 -10.07
CA THR A 723 49.54 1.43 -10.17
C THR A 723 48.73 0.60 -11.12
N VAL A 724 49.39 0.01 -12.15
CA VAL A 724 48.73 -0.89 -13.12
C VAL A 724 48.56 -2.28 -12.49
N LEU A 725 47.38 -2.83 -12.55
CA LEU A 725 47.05 -4.18 -12.09
C LEU A 725 46.76 -5.09 -13.27
N THR A 726 47.26 -6.32 -13.22
CA THR A 726 47.02 -7.40 -14.17
C THR A 726 47.01 -8.74 -13.46
N GLY A 727 46.38 -9.74 -14.05
CA GLY A 727 46.42 -11.11 -13.54
C GLY A 727 45.60 -11.28 -12.25
N GLU A 728 45.95 -12.32 -11.50
CA GLU A 728 45.29 -12.66 -10.25
C GLU A 728 45.74 -11.74 -9.11
N GLN A 729 44.80 -11.21 -8.37
CA GLN A 729 44.97 -10.28 -7.23
C GLN A 729 44.07 -10.73 -6.06
N GLN A 730 44.36 -10.24 -4.86
CA GLN A 730 43.50 -10.44 -3.71
C GLN A 730 42.75 -9.15 -3.36
N LEU A 731 41.44 -9.23 -3.10
CA LEU A 731 40.63 -8.09 -2.73
C LEU A 731 40.66 -7.88 -1.21
N THR A 732 41.37 -6.83 -0.76
CA THR A 732 41.55 -6.54 0.67
C THR A 732 40.84 -5.27 1.13
N ALA A 733 40.22 -4.54 0.21
CA ALA A 733 39.41 -3.33 0.43
C ALA A 733 38.56 -3.11 -0.84
N ASP A 734 37.57 -2.24 -0.74
CA ASP A 734 36.87 -1.73 -1.95
C ASP A 734 37.89 -1.18 -2.94
N LEU A 735 37.79 -1.57 -4.18
CA LEU A 735 38.76 -1.26 -5.21
C LEU A 735 38.06 -0.80 -6.48
N THR A 736 38.41 0.40 -6.94
CA THR A 736 38.05 0.87 -8.28
C THR A 736 39.29 0.80 -9.18
N LEU A 737 39.13 0.19 -10.32
CA LEU A 737 40.16 0.12 -11.36
C LEU A 737 39.75 1.01 -12.52
N HIS A 738 40.59 1.99 -12.83
CA HIS A 738 40.37 2.97 -13.90
C HIS A 738 41.07 2.53 -15.19
N GLY A 739 40.34 2.51 -16.27
CA GLY A 739 40.84 2.21 -17.61
C GLY A 739 40.51 3.38 -18.57
N VAL A 740 41.47 3.73 -19.43
CA VAL A 740 41.22 4.81 -20.41
C VAL A 740 41.51 4.30 -21.80
N TRP A 741 40.53 4.48 -22.68
CA TRP A 741 40.69 4.28 -24.12
C TRP A 741 41.08 5.58 -24.80
N SER A 742 41.98 5.52 -25.79
CA SER A 742 42.38 6.63 -26.63
C SER A 742 42.32 6.24 -28.10
N PHE A 743 41.79 7.12 -28.94
CA PHE A 743 41.68 6.89 -30.37
C PHE A 743 42.81 7.59 -31.13
N THR A 744 43.50 6.87 -31.98
CA THR A 744 44.52 7.42 -32.89
C THR A 744 44.09 7.21 -34.33
N LYS A 745 43.89 8.31 -35.02
CA LYS A 745 43.50 8.35 -36.43
C LYS A 745 44.58 7.73 -37.30
N LYS A 746 44.22 6.86 -38.25
CA LYS A 746 45.13 6.32 -39.24
C LYS A 746 45.53 7.42 -40.23
N SER A 747 46.75 7.82 -40.22
CA SER A 747 47.30 8.82 -41.13
C SER A 747 47.27 8.29 -42.56
N SER A 748 46.39 8.85 -43.41
CA SER A 748 46.46 8.67 -44.87
C SER A 748 47.12 9.94 -45.44
N GLY A 749 48.35 9.78 -45.94
CA GLY A 749 48.99 10.83 -46.68
C GLY A 749 48.31 11.10 -48.01
N GLY A 750 48.10 12.36 -48.38
CA GLY A 750 47.84 12.78 -49.74
C GLY A 750 46.63 13.64 -49.96
N GLY A 751 46.83 14.89 -50.01
CA GLY A 751 46.49 16.00 -50.90
C GLY A 751 45.07 16.18 -51.41
N GLY A 752 44.55 17.39 -51.31
CA GLY A 752 43.58 17.94 -52.22
C GLY A 752 42.47 18.76 -51.57
N GLY A 753 42.55 20.07 -51.72
CA GLY A 753 41.56 21.04 -51.25
C GLY A 753 40.22 20.98 -51.95
N GLY A 754 39.22 21.34 -51.20
CA GLY A 754 37.87 21.54 -51.69
C GLY A 754 37.06 22.28 -50.64
N SER A 755 36.90 23.55 -50.88
CA SER A 755 36.02 24.45 -50.12
C SER A 755 34.58 23.96 -50.25
N HIS A 756 33.97 23.62 -49.14
CA HIS A 756 32.51 23.59 -49.03
C HIS A 756 32.06 24.37 -47.81
N LYS A 757 31.16 25.30 -48.11
CA LYS A 757 30.37 26.13 -47.23
C LYS A 757 29.78 25.32 -46.05
N PRO A 758 29.80 25.80 -44.83
CA PRO A 758 29.20 25.07 -43.73
C PRO A 758 27.70 25.03 -43.88
N THR A 759 27.18 23.84 -44.00
CA THR A 759 25.77 23.55 -43.75
C THR A 759 25.56 23.62 -42.24
N VAL A 760 24.76 24.54 -41.78
CA VAL A 760 24.33 24.65 -40.41
C VAL A 760 23.46 23.44 -40.15
N THR A 761 23.98 22.47 -39.46
CA THR A 761 23.19 21.38 -38.84
C THR A 761 22.57 21.97 -37.61
N ILE A 762 21.23 22.07 -37.57
CA ILE A 762 20.48 22.39 -36.37
C ILE A 762 20.74 21.20 -35.41
N PRO A 763 21.26 21.44 -34.20
CA PRO A 763 21.45 20.36 -33.25
C PRO A 763 20.06 19.77 -32.88
N ASP A 764 19.99 18.46 -32.92
CA ASP A 764 18.89 17.71 -32.31
C ASP A 764 18.93 18.02 -30.81
N ASP A 765 17.97 18.81 -30.32
CA ASP A 765 17.99 19.33 -28.94
C ASP A 765 17.46 18.34 -27.88
N VAL A 766 17.00 17.16 -28.30
CA VAL A 766 16.58 16.11 -27.38
C VAL A 766 17.82 15.43 -26.77
N PRO A 767 17.92 15.28 -25.44
CA PRO A 767 19.05 14.63 -24.79
C PRO A 767 19.27 13.21 -25.29
N THR A 768 20.52 12.85 -25.46
CA THR A 768 20.92 11.51 -25.90
C THR A 768 20.38 10.44 -24.95
N GLY A 769 19.61 9.48 -25.47
CA GLY A 769 19.02 8.40 -24.68
C GLY A 769 17.56 8.59 -24.31
N LEU A 770 16.99 9.78 -24.58
CA LEU A 770 15.54 10.01 -24.49
C LEU A 770 14.87 9.91 -25.87
N ASN A 771 13.69 9.33 -25.90
CA ASN A 771 12.90 9.17 -27.11
C ASN A 771 12.08 10.44 -27.36
N GLY A 772 12.52 11.27 -28.30
CA GLY A 772 11.81 12.47 -28.77
C GLY A 772 10.82 12.18 -29.89
N ASP A 773 11.01 11.09 -30.65
CA ASP A 773 10.28 10.82 -31.89
C ASP A 773 8.93 10.14 -31.68
N ASP A 774 8.83 9.26 -30.68
CA ASP A 774 7.60 8.52 -30.38
C ASP A 774 6.77 9.24 -29.31
N HIS A 775 5.67 9.86 -29.73
CA HIS A 775 4.76 10.57 -28.80
C HIS A 775 3.78 9.61 -28.12
N PHE A 776 4.30 8.66 -27.34
CA PHE A 776 3.48 7.89 -26.41
C PHE A 776 3.21 8.71 -25.14
N ALA A 777 1.99 8.59 -24.63
CA ALA A 777 1.62 9.10 -23.30
C ALA A 777 2.56 8.52 -22.26
N TYR A 778 3.25 9.35 -21.51
CA TYR A 778 4.17 8.94 -20.46
C TYR A 778 3.60 9.17 -19.05
N ILE A 779 2.50 9.89 -18.96
CA ILE A 779 1.68 10.05 -17.76
C ILE A 779 0.40 9.23 -17.93
N VAL A 780 0.09 8.45 -16.92
CA VAL A 780 -1.19 7.76 -16.77
C VAL A 780 -1.98 8.49 -15.69
N GLY A 781 -3.26 8.70 -15.91
CA GLY A 781 -4.14 9.30 -14.90
C GLY A 781 -4.33 8.36 -13.70
N TYR A 782 -4.87 8.90 -12.63
CA TYR A 782 -5.17 8.12 -11.44
C TYR A 782 -6.45 7.30 -11.62
N PRO A 783 -6.65 6.26 -10.80
CA PRO A 783 -7.86 5.42 -10.86
C PRO A 783 -9.18 6.21 -10.67
N ASN A 784 -9.12 7.38 -10.01
CA ASN A 784 -10.26 8.28 -9.85
C ASN A 784 -10.63 9.06 -11.12
N GLY A 785 -9.97 8.79 -12.26
CA GLY A 785 -10.20 9.46 -13.54
C GLY A 785 -9.60 10.85 -13.67
N ASN A 786 -8.79 11.29 -12.73
CA ASN A 786 -8.11 12.59 -12.73
C ASN A 786 -6.64 12.46 -13.09
N VAL A 787 -6.02 13.55 -13.52
CA VAL A 787 -4.58 13.65 -13.73
C VAL A 787 -3.86 14.46 -12.64
N GLU A 788 -4.63 15.19 -11.84
CA GLU A 788 -4.19 15.98 -10.70
C GLU A 788 -3.08 16.99 -11.02
N PRO A 789 -3.30 17.91 -11.97
CA PRO A 789 -2.25 18.80 -12.46
C PRO A 789 -1.64 19.70 -11.37
N ASN A 790 -2.41 20.07 -10.36
CA ASN A 790 -1.98 20.92 -9.25
C ASN A 790 -1.42 20.16 -8.05
N GLY A 791 -1.48 18.82 -8.05
CA GLY A 791 -0.88 17.96 -7.03
C GLY A 791 0.64 17.97 -7.13
N ASN A 792 1.33 17.74 -6.02
CA ASN A 792 2.77 17.52 -6.04
C ASN A 792 3.09 16.18 -6.70
N ILE A 793 4.17 16.12 -7.46
CA ILE A 793 4.65 14.85 -8.03
C ILE A 793 5.75 14.26 -7.14
N THR A 794 5.71 12.95 -6.98
CA THR A 794 6.68 12.24 -6.14
C THR A 794 7.98 11.93 -6.90
N ARG A 795 9.03 11.64 -6.15
CA ARG A 795 10.34 11.24 -6.69
C ARG A 795 10.26 9.94 -7.51
N ALA A 796 9.44 8.98 -7.06
CA ALA A 796 9.20 7.73 -7.78
C ALA A 796 8.46 7.96 -9.10
N GLU A 797 7.42 8.77 -9.12
CA GLU A 797 6.70 9.11 -10.34
C GLU A 797 7.61 9.78 -11.38
N VAL A 798 8.46 10.71 -10.95
CA VAL A 798 9.42 11.36 -11.85
C VAL A 798 10.44 10.36 -12.41
N ALA A 799 10.97 9.47 -11.59
CA ALA A 799 11.86 8.41 -12.07
C ALA A 799 11.15 7.52 -13.09
N THR A 800 9.91 7.13 -12.84
CA THR A 800 9.12 6.30 -13.77
C THR A 800 8.85 7.02 -15.09
N ILE A 801 8.56 8.32 -15.06
CA ILE A 801 8.41 9.13 -16.28
C ILE A 801 9.68 9.06 -17.14
N PHE A 802 10.83 9.36 -16.58
CA PHE A 802 12.08 9.33 -17.35
C PHE A 802 12.46 7.92 -17.82
N PHE A 803 12.14 6.88 -17.04
CA PHE A 803 12.32 5.49 -17.45
C PHE A 803 11.46 5.12 -18.66
N ARG A 804 10.20 5.56 -18.70
CA ARG A 804 9.29 5.38 -19.85
C ARG A 804 9.81 6.08 -21.09
N LEU A 805 10.45 7.21 -20.90
CA LEU A 805 10.98 8.06 -21.97
C LEU A 805 12.37 7.66 -22.48
N LEU A 806 13.03 6.69 -21.89
CA LEU A 806 14.28 6.13 -22.45
C LEU A 806 14.02 5.54 -23.83
N THR A 807 14.99 5.69 -24.75
CA THR A 807 14.97 4.88 -25.97
C THR A 807 15.02 3.39 -25.61
N GLU A 808 14.53 2.53 -26.50
CA GLU A 808 14.49 1.10 -26.23
C GLU A 808 15.91 0.51 -26.04
N GLU A 809 16.89 1.02 -26.81
CA GLU A 809 18.28 0.63 -26.71
C GLU A 809 18.85 0.99 -25.32
N VAL A 810 18.65 2.23 -24.89
CA VAL A 810 19.17 2.72 -23.60
C VAL A 810 18.48 1.99 -22.44
N ARG A 811 17.16 1.81 -22.53
CA ARG A 811 16.41 1.09 -21.49
C ARG A 811 16.88 -0.35 -21.36
N THR A 812 16.97 -1.06 -22.48
CA THR A 812 17.40 -2.48 -22.49
C THR A 812 18.84 -2.63 -22.01
N ALA A 813 19.73 -1.73 -22.43
CA ALA A 813 21.14 -1.78 -22.04
C ALA A 813 21.40 -1.53 -20.55
N ASN A 814 20.50 -0.78 -19.89
CA ASN A 814 20.68 -0.36 -18.49
C ASN A 814 19.63 -0.95 -17.55
N SER A 815 18.76 -1.79 -18.06
CA SER A 815 17.67 -2.40 -17.30
C SER A 815 18.18 -3.19 -16.10
N THR A 816 17.76 -2.80 -14.90
CA THR A 816 18.08 -3.50 -13.66
C THR A 816 17.02 -3.25 -12.61
N GLN A 817 16.80 -4.24 -11.76
CA GLN A 817 15.96 -4.12 -10.57
C GLN A 817 16.78 -4.09 -9.28
N SER A 818 18.11 -4.01 -9.40
CA SER A 818 19.03 -3.96 -8.27
C SER A 818 19.60 -2.55 -8.10
N ASN A 819 19.58 -2.05 -6.89
CA ASN A 819 20.11 -0.75 -6.52
C ASN A 819 20.68 -0.79 -5.09
N SER A 820 21.30 0.30 -4.65
CA SER A 820 21.85 0.45 -3.30
C SER A 820 21.01 1.34 -2.39
N LEU A 821 19.78 1.63 -2.75
CA LEU A 821 18.90 2.54 -2.02
C LEU A 821 18.04 1.72 -1.05
N SER A 822 18.16 1.99 0.24
CA SER A 822 17.57 1.17 1.30
C SER A 822 16.03 1.12 1.29
N ASP A 823 15.39 2.12 0.69
CA ASP A 823 13.93 2.27 0.59
C ASP A 823 13.37 1.96 -0.83
N VAL A 824 14.21 1.41 -1.73
CA VAL A 824 13.82 0.99 -3.08
C VAL A 824 14.06 -0.50 -3.22
N THR A 825 13.03 -1.28 -2.96
CA THR A 825 13.12 -2.74 -2.91
C THR A 825 12.43 -3.39 -4.12
N ARG A 826 12.87 -4.61 -4.42
CA ARG A 826 12.28 -5.38 -5.51
C ARG A 826 10.80 -5.63 -5.25
N GLY A 827 9.96 -5.49 -6.29
CA GLY A 827 8.51 -5.64 -6.19
C GLY A 827 7.74 -4.33 -5.99
N GLN A 828 8.41 -3.24 -5.64
CA GLN A 828 7.78 -1.92 -5.67
C GLN A 828 7.61 -1.47 -7.13
N TRP A 829 6.47 -0.87 -7.47
CA TRP A 829 6.12 -0.50 -8.83
C TRP A 829 7.14 0.43 -9.51
N PHE A 830 7.86 1.22 -8.73
CA PHE A 830 8.90 2.13 -9.19
C PHE A 830 10.31 1.52 -9.14
N ASN A 831 10.49 0.34 -8.56
CA ASN A 831 11.83 -0.21 -8.33
C ASN A 831 12.64 -0.34 -9.64
N HIS A 832 12.06 -0.88 -10.69
CA HIS A 832 12.73 -1.04 -11.97
C HIS A 832 13.19 0.30 -12.55
N ALA A 833 12.31 1.31 -12.52
CA ALA A 833 12.62 2.65 -13.00
C ALA A 833 13.72 3.32 -12.18
N VAL A 834 13.60 3.31 -10.85
CA VAL A 834 14.58 3.94 -9.96
C VAL A 834 15.92 3.21 -10.02
N SER A 835 15.93 1.87 -10.01
CA SER A 835 17.16 1.09 -10.10
C SER A 835 17.90 1.33 -11.42
N THR A 836 17.17 1.32 -12.55
CA THR A 836 17.75 1.57 -13.88
C THR A 836 18.33 2.98 -13.97
N LEU A 837 17.58 4.01 -13.57
CA LEU A 837 18.07 5.38 -13.62
C LEU A 837 19.17 5.67 -12.57
N SER A 838 19.17 4.94 -11.46
CA SER A 838 20.24 5.02 -10.47
C SER A 838 21.53 4.40 -11.02
N SER A 839 21.45 3.24 -11.70
CA SER A 839 22.60 2.61 -12.35
C SER A 839 23.19 3.50 -13.45
N MET A 840 22.37 4.28 -14.13
CA MET A 840 22.80 5.30 -15.11
C MET A 840 23.37 6.57 -14.46
N GLY A 841 23.27 6.74 -13.13
CA GLY A 841 23.69 7.97 -12.44
C GLY A 841 22.74 9.14 -12.63
N ILE A 842 21.58 8.94 -13.26
CA ILE A 842 20.57 9.96 -13.53
C ILE A 842 19.83 10.35 -12.25
N VAL A 843 19.33 9.38 -11.50
CA VAL A 843 18.78 9.63 -10.17
C VAL A 843 19.81 9.26 -9.11
N LYS A 844 19.77 9.99 -8.00
CA LYS A 844 20.67 9.76 -6.85
C LYS A 844 19.82 9.75 -5.59
N GLY A 845 20.17 8.88 -4.66
CA GLY A 845 19.62 8.88 -3.31
C GLY A 845 20.17 10.03 -2.46
N HIS A 846 19.66 10.09 -1.25
CA HIS A 846 20.15 10.98 -0.20
C HIS A 846 21.45 10.42 0.43
N ASN A 847 22.14 11.26 1.22
CA ASN A 847 23.39 10.86 1.88
C ASN A 847 23.20 9.77 2.95
N ASP A 848 21.98 9.52 3.37
CA ASP A 848 21.59 8.45 4.30
C ASP A 848 21.31 7.11 3.60
N GLY A 849 21.50 7.04 2.28
CA GLY A 849 21.26 5.81 1.50
C GLY A 849 19.82 5.60 1.07
N THR A 850 18.91 6.55 1.35
CA THR A 850 17.50 6.46 0.92
C THR A 850 17.26 7.18 -0.41
N PHE A 851 16.21 6.80 -1.12
CA PHE A 851 15.70 7.53 -2.29
C PHE A 851 14.50 8.42 -1.95
N ALA A 852 13.78 8.10 -0.90
CA ALA A 852 12.52 8.72 -0.50
C ALA A 852 11.46 8.73 -1.64
N PRO A 853 11.04 7.56 -2.15
CA PRO A 853 10.25 7.44 -3.38
C PRO A 853 8.91 8.18 -3.32
N ASN A 854 8.25 8.17 -2.18
CA ASN A 854 6.94 8.81 -1.97
C ASN A 854 7.04 10.29 -1.57
N ALA A 855 8.24 10.82 -1.35
CA ALA A 855 8.40 12.22 -1.06
C ALA A 855 8.16 13.09 -2.30
N PRO A 856 7.53 14.27 -2.17
CA PRO A 856 7.46 15.23 -3.27
C PRO A 856 8.87 15.63 -3.72
N ILE A 857 9.06 15.72 -5.03
CA ILE A 857 10.35 16.15 -5.60
C ILE A 857 10.46 17.68 -5.64
N THR A 858 11.63 18.21 -5.37
CA THR A 858 11.88 19.64 -5.49
C THR A 858 12.20 20.05 -6.94
N ARG A 859 12.02 21.33 -7.25
CA ARG A 859 12.35 21.90 -8.56
C ARG A 859 13.82 21.68 -8.93
N ALA A 860 14.71 21.76 -7.95
CA ALA A 860 16.15 21.54 -8.15
C ALA A 860 16.48 20.08 -8.44
N GLU A 861 15.87 19.15 -7.74
CA GLU A 861 16.06 17.72 -7.97
C GLU A 861 15.55 17.31 -9.35
N PHE A 862 14.39 17.82 -9.76
CA PHE A 862 13.85 17.58 -11.10
C PHE A 862 14.76 18.14 -12.20
N ALA A 863 15.20 19.38 -12.06
CA ALA A 863 16.15 19.99 -13.00
C ALA A 863 17.47 19.21 -13.10
N ALA A 864 17.94 18.67 -11.97
CA ALA A 864 19.14 17.85 -11.93
C ALA A 864 18.97 16.50 -12.65
N ILE A 865 17.82 15.86 -12.54
CA ILE A 865 17.50 14.65 -13.30
C ILE A 865 17.51 14.94 -14.79
N ALA A 866 16.80 15.97 -15.26
CA ALA A 866 16.75 16.35 -16.66
C ALA A 866 18.15 16.73 -17.22
N ALA A 867 18.92 17.51 -16.49
CA ALA A 867 20.26 17.95 -16.92
C ALA A 867 21.27 16.79 -17.01
N ARG A 868 21.12 15.72 -16.24
CA ARG A 868 22.03 14.57 -16.30
C ARG A 868 21.88 13.71 -17.55
N PHE A 869 20.82 13.88 -18.32
CA PHE A 869 20.72 13.29 -19.63
C PHE A 869 21.50 14.04 -20.71
N ASP A 870 21.89 15.29 -20.45
CA ASP A 870 22.69 16.10 -21.38
C ASP A 870 24.17 16.12 -20.95
N ASP A 871 24.94 15.19 -21.47
CA ASP A 871 26.38 15.06 -21.21
C ASP A 871 27.24 16.04 -22.06
N LYS A 872 26.62 16.76 -22.98
CA LYS A 872 27.32 17.63 -23.96
C LYS A 872 27.37 19.11 -23.56
N ASN A 873 26.50 19.55 -22.65
CA ASN A 873 26.42 20.96 -22.30
C ASN A 873 27.21 21.30 -21.03
N THR A 874 28.25 22.13 -21.19
CA THR A 874 29.08 22.61 -20.10
C THR A 874 28.74 24.03 -19.63
N ASP A 875 27.74 24.69 -20.27
CA ASP A 875 27.34 26.04 -19.87
C ASP A 875 26.42 25.97 -18.64
N THR A 876 26.98 26.25 -17.49
CA THR A 876 26.32 26.30 -16.19
C THR A 876 25.90 27.71 -15.76
N SER A 877 26.04 28.69 -16.66
CA SER A 877 25.63 30.05 -16.35
C SER A 877 24.12 30.15 -16.11
N SER A 878 23.70 30.97 -15.19
CA SER A 878 22.28 31.17 -14.88
C SER A 878 22.02 32.57 -14.39
N LYS A 879 20.86 33.11 -14.75
CA LYS A 879 20.36 34.42 -14.30
C LYS A 879 19.72 34.35 -12.89
N PHE A 880 19.48 33.15 -12.35
CA PHE A 880 18.73 32.99 -11.11
C PHE A 880 19.56 33.43 -9.89
N THR A 881 18.94 34.26 -9.07
CA THR A 881 19.61 34.94 -7.94
C THR A 881 19.72 34.05 -6.70
N ASP A 882 18.83 33.04 -6.58
CA ASP A 882 18.65 32.20 -5.38
C ASP A 882 19.34 30.83 -5.44
N ILE A 883 20.15 30.57 -6.48
CA ILE A 883 20.85 29.29 -6.65
C ILE A 883 22.37 29.37 -6.41
N ALA A 884 22.92 30.54 -6.07
CA ALA A 884 24.38 30.77 -6.06
C ALA A 884 25.16 29.79 -5.18
N SER A 885 24.58 29.38 -4.03
CA SER A 885 25.15 28.40 -3.09
C SER A 885 24.43 27.06 -3.10
N HIS A 886 23.46 26.87 -4.01
CA HIS A 886 22.68 25.63 -4.05
C HIS A 886 23.45 24.49 -4.71
N TRP A 887 23.32 23.27 -4.19
CA TRP A 887 24.03 22.08 -4.68
C TRP A 887 23.77 21.79 -6.16
N ALA A 888 22.56 22.06 -6.67
CA ALA A 888 22.15 21.83 -8.06
C ALA A 888 22.36 23.06 -8.95
N LYS A 889 23.21 24.03 -8.55
CA LYS A 889 23.43 25.28 -9.32
C LYS A 889 23.79 25.01 -10.78
N ASN A 890 24.68 24.04 -11.00
CA ASN A 890 25.19 23.74 -12.33
C ASN A 890 24.12 23.10 -13.20
N GLU A 891 23.40 22.13 -12.67
CA GLU A 891 22.32 21.42 -13.32
C GLU A 891 21.13 22.35 -13.65
N ILE A 892 20.81 23.26 -12.75
CA ILE A 892 19.80 24.29 -12.98
C ILE A 892 20.26 25.23 -14.11
N GLY A 893 21.53 25.59 -14.13
CA GLY A 893 22.10 26.41 -15.21
C GLY A 893 22.01 25.72 -16.57
N ILE A 894 22.39 24.45 -16.65
CA ILE A 894 22.27 23.64 -17.88
C ILE A 894 20.82 23.59 -18.36
N ALA A 895 19.89 23.23 -17.50
CA ALA A 895 18.48 23.12 -17.84
C ALA A 895 17.86 24.48 -18.27
N ALA A 896 18.31 25.59 -17.67
CA ALA A 896 17.89 26.94 -18.05
C ALA A 896 18.43 27.37 -19.42
N ASN A 897 19.70 27.08 -19.70
CA ASN A 897 20.34 27.42 -20.97
C ASN A 897 19.78 26.62 -22.15
N LYS A 898 19.25 25.43 -21.90
CA LYS A 898 18.49 24.64 -22.86
C LYS A 898 17.03 25.10 -23.01
N GLY A 899 16.57 26.04 -22.23
CA GLY A 899 15.18 26.49 -22.24
C GLY A 899 14.17 25.51 -21.67
N TRP A 900 14.63 24.44 -21.03
CA TRP A 900 13.76 23.44 -20.43
C TRP A 900 13.03 23.98 -19.20
N ILE A 901 13.72 24.80 -18.40
CA ILE A 901 13.16 25.44 -17.21
C ILE A 901 13.17 26.96 -17.36
N ASN A 902 12.11 27.55 -16.80
CA ASN A 902 12.03 28.99 -16.60
C ASN A 902 11.96 29.29 -15.10
N GLY A 903 12.61 30.39 -14.70
CA GLY A 903 12.41 30.93 -13.36
C GLY A 903 11.13 31.74 -13.26
N TYR A 904 10.98 32.37 -12.11
CA TYR A 904 9.88 33.28 -11.84
C TYR A 904 10.23 34.71 -12.36
N PRO A 905 9.22 35.59 -12.46
CA PRO A 905 9.44 36.97 -12.92
C PRO A 905 10.38 37.81 -12.02
N ASP A 906 10.66 37.35 -10.80
CA ASP A 906 11.57 37.96 -9.84
C ASP A 906 13.02 37.45 -9.97
N ASP A 907 13.36 36.82 -11.10
CA ASP A 907 14.65 36.19 -11.36
C ASP A 907 15.07 35.14 -10.31
N THR A 908 14.13 34.53 -9.61
CA THR A 908 14.33 33.37 -8.74
C THR A 908 14.01 32.07 -9.44
N PHE A 909 14.62 30.96 -9.03
CA PHE A 909 14.28 29.61 -9.45
C PHE A 909 13.45 28.85 -8.41
N ARG A 910 13.60 29.22 -7.15
CA ARG A 910 13.00 28.56 -5.99
C ARG A 910 13.37 27.08 -5.89
N PRO A 911 14.65 26.75 -5.78
CA PRO A 911 15.18 25.39 -5.96
C PRO A 911 14.57 24.37 -4.98
N ASN A 912 14.26 24.76 -3.76
CA ASN A 912 13.72 23.90 -2.72
C ASN A 912 12.18 23.80 -2.71
N GLN A 913 11.49 24.51 -3.60
CA GLN A 913 10.04 24.39 -3.75
C GLN A 913 9.70 23.06 -4.43
N TYR A 914 8.66 22.38 -3.95
CA TYR A 914 8.14 21.20 -4.63
C TYR A 914 7.54 21.57 -5.98
N ILE A 915 7.66 20.65 -6.94
CA ILE A 915 7.13 20.82 -8.29
C ILE A 915 5.76 20.13 -8.39
N THR A 916 4.81 20.77 -9.06
CA THR A 916 3.51 20.15 -9.34
C THR A 916 3.59 19.22 -10.55
N ARG A 917 2.61 18.33 -10.68
CA ARG A 917 2.52 17.42 -11.84
C ARG A 917 2.44 18.22 -13.16
N ALA A 918 1.69 19.31 -13.19
CA ALA A 918 1.62 20.18 -14.37
C ALA A 918 2.96 20.84 -14.73
N GLU A 919 3.71 21.30 -13.72
CA GLU A 919 5.05 21.84 -13.94
C GLU A 919 6.01 20.77 -14.46
N ALA A 920 5.92 19.53 -13.90
CA ALA A 920 6.72 18.40 -14.35
C ALA A 920 6.43 18.03 -15.81
N MET A 921 5.15 17.87 -16.18
CA MET A 921 4.73 17.61 -17.57
C MET A 921 5.21 18.71 -18.53
N THR A 922 5.05 19.97 -18.15
CA THR A 922 5.51 21.10 -18.96
C THR A 922 7.03 21.07 -19.19
N LEU A 923 7.80 20.69 -18.16
CA LEU A 923 9.24 20.59 -18.25
C LEU A 923 9.66 19.42 -19.14
N VAL A 924 9.06 18.24 -18.93
CA VAL A 924 9.34 17.04 -19.76
C VAL A 924 9.02 17.29 -21.22
N ASN A 925 7.88 17.89 -21.54
CA ASN A 925 7.55 18.21 -22.93
C ASN A 925 8.58 19.14 -23.57
N ARG A 926 9.13 20.09 -22.82
CA ARG A 926 10.22 20.95 -23.31
C ARG A 926 11.53 20.20 -23.51
N VAL A 927 11.86 19.27 -22.62
CA VAL A 927 13.05 18.40 -22.76
C VAL A 927 12.95 17.54 -24.01
N LEU A 928 11.75 17.07 -24.34
CA LEU A 928 11.48 16.22 -25.51
C LEU A 928 11.13 17.01 -26.78
N ASN A 929 11.03 18.31 -26.68
CA ASN A 929 10.59 19.20 -27.76
C ASN A 929 9.16 18.90 -28.30
N ARG A 930 8.27 18.41 -27.43
CA ARG A 930 6.86 18.09 -27.72
C ARG A 930 5.97 19.26 -27.34
N LEU A 931 5.66 20.11 -28.30
CA LEU A 931 5.08 21.44 -28.03
C LEU A 931 3.93 21.77 -28.98
N PRO A 932 2.68 21.38 -28.71
CA PRO A 932 1.53 21.97 -29.37
C PRO A 932 1.45 23.47 -29.01
N GLU A 933 1.21 24.35 -30.01
CA GLU A 933 1.19 25.80 -29.79
C GLU A 933 -0.13 26.27 -29.17
N ASN A 934 -1.22 25.65 -29.57
CA ASN A 934 -2.56 25.99 -29.11
C ASN A 934 -3.52 24.79 -29.23
N SER A 935 -4.71 24.92 -28.69
CA SER A 935 -5.71 23.82 -28.66
C SER A 935 -6.19 23.36 -30.04
N SER A 936 -6.02 24.14 -31.12
CA SER A 936 -6.34 23.69 -32.47
C SER A 936 -5.30 22.74 -33.07
N ASP A 937 -4.17 22.57 -32.40
CA ASP A 937 -3.15 21.58 -32.75
C ASP A 937 -3.42 20.19 -32.17
N LEU A 938 -4.34 20.11 -31.23
CA LEU A 938 -4.81 18.86 -30.62
C LEU A 938 -5.97 18.25 -31.42
N LEU A 939 -6.33 17.02 -31.13
CA LEU A 939 -7.44 16.31 -31.76
C LEU A 939 -8.63 16.18 -30.81
N ASP A 940 -9.85 16.36 -31.33
CA ASP A 940 -11.07 16.22 -30.54
C ASP A 940 -11.27 14.82 -29.95
N SER A 941 -10.69 13.80 -30.56
CA SER A 941 -10.72 12.39 -30.12
C SER A 941 -9.73 12.06 -29.00
N MET A 942 -9.02 13.06 -28.46
CA MET A 942 -8.09 12.88 -27.35
C MET A 942 -8.81 12.50 -26.04
N ILE A 943 -8.11 11.88 -25.12
CA ILE A 943 -8.57 11.71 -23.75
C ILE A 943 -8.67 13.10 -23.11
N LYS A 944 -9.83 13.40 -22.54
CA LYS A 944 -10.11 14.67 -21.83
C LYS A 944 -10.28 14.37 -20.34
N TRP A 945 -9.49 15.02 -19.52
CA TRP A 945 -9.47 14.82 -18.09
C TRP A 945 -10.44 15.79 -17.39
N PRO A 946 -11.29 15.33 -16.44
CA PRO A 946 -12.24 16.22 -15.76
C PRO A 946 -11.60 17.41 -15.06
N ASP A 947 -10.42 17.18 -14.46
CA ASP A 947 -9.64 18.18 -13.73
C ASP A 947 -8.63 18.95 -14.60
N ASN A 948 -8.62 18.71 -15.92
CA ASN A 948 -7.90 19.46 -16.95
C ASN A 948 -8.85 19.94 -18.05
N SER A 949 -10.05 20.40 -17.70
CA SER A 949 -11.09 20.83 -18.63
C SER A 949 -10.99 22.30 -19.06
N ASP A 950 -10.26 23.13 -18.33
CA ASP A 950 -10.05 24.55 -18.66
C ASP A 950 -8.94 24.72 -19.71
N ALA A 951 -9.34 24.88 -20.96
CA ALA A 951 -8.41 25.08 -22.07
C ALA A 951 -7.59 26.40 -21.99
N SER A 952 -7.95 27.32 -21.09
CA SER A 952 -7.19 28.55 -20.83
C SER A 952 -6.12 28.39 -19.76
N ALA A 953 -6.13 27.26 -19.02
CA ALA A 953 -5.11 26.97 -18.02
C ALA A 953 -3.73 26.86 -18.68
N TRP A 954 -2.72 27.49 -18.07
CA TRP A 954 -1.36 27.56 -18.61
C TRP A 954 -0.73 26.18 -18.86
N TYR A 955 -1.20 25.16 -18.16
CA TYR A 955 -0.72 23.79 -18.26
C TYR A 955 -1.58 22.90 -19.16
N TYR A 956 -2.73 23.38 -19.67
CA TYR A 956 -3.69 22.57 -20.41
C TYR A 956 -3.06 21.75 -21.53
N LEU A 957 -2.29 22.42 -22.40
CA LEU A 957 -1.63 21.78 -23.54
C LEU A 957 -0.58 20.76 -23.07
N ALA A 958 0.19 21.11 -22.05
CA ALA A 958 1.23 20.23 -21.53
C ALA A 958 0.65 18.94 -20.90
N VAL A 959 -0.47 19.04 -20.23
CA VAL A 959 -1.18 17.86 -19.68
C VAL A 959 -1.73 16.98 -20.81
N GLN A 960 -2.35 17.57 -21.82
CA GLN A 960 -2.86 16.79 -22.96
C GLN A 960 -1.74 16.08 -23.70
N GLU A 961 -0.61 16.75 -23.93
CA GLU A 961 0.57 16.18 -24.57
C GLU A 961 1.17 15.00 -23.79
N ALA A 962 1.25 15.14 -22.48
CA ALA A 962 1.83 14.12 -21.61
C ALA A 962 0.95 12.86 -21.48
N THR A 963 -0.36 12.99 -21.68
CA THR A 963 -1.36 11.97 -21.35
C THR A 963 -2.05 11.33 -22.57
N ASN A 964 -1.73 11.77 -23.78
CA ASN A 964 -2.31 11.23 -25.01
C ASN A 964 -1.23 10.76 -25.96
N SER A 965 -1.34 9.50 -26.37
CA SER A 965 -0.46 8.95 -27.41
C SER A 965 -0.96 9.39 -28.79
N HIS A 966 -0.08 9.96 -29.60
CA HIS A 966 -0.47 10.49 -30.91
C HIS A 966 0.67 10.44 -31.92
N ALA A 967 0.34 10.60 -33.17
CA ALA A 967 1.27 10.95 -34.24
C ALA A 967 1.18 12.46 -34.49
N TYR A 968 2.26 13.06 -34.94
CA TYR A 968 2.36 14.49 -35.11
C TYR A 968 3.00 14.86 -36.48
N SER A 969 2.97 16.12 -36.82
CA SER A 969 3.76 16.74 -37.87
C SER A 969 4.21 18.10 -37.39
N ASP A 970 5.39 18.53 -37.80
CA ASP A 970 5.84 19.89 -37.57
C ASP A 970 4.91 20.86 -38.30
N LYS A 971 4.63 22.02 -37.71
CA LYS A 971 3.83 23.06 -38.33
C LYS A 971 4.53 23.69 -39.56
N SER A 972 5.83 23.83 -39.45
CA SER A 972 6.70 24.20 -40.58
C SER A 972 8.10 23.62 -40.36
N LYS A 973 8.92 23.55 -41.41
CA LYS A 973 10.25 22.93 -41.38
C LYS A 973 11.23 23.53 -40.37
N ASP A 974 11.00 24.75 -39.91
CA ASP A 974 11.86 25.48 -38.99
C ASP A 974 11.08 25.90 -37.70
N ASP A 975 9.92 25.30 -37.46
CA ASP A 975 9.06 25.62 -36.32
C ASP A 975 9.32 24.61 -35.17
N LYS A 976 9.35 25.12 -33.97
CA LYS A 976 9.44 24.30 -32.74
C LYS A 976 8.09 23.72 -32.33
N TYR A 977 7.02 24.08 -33.00
CA TYR A 977 5.68 23.65 -32.69
C TYR A 977 5.18 22.55 -33.61
N GLU A 978 4.44 21.65 -33.05
CA GLU A 978 3.85 20.52 -33.74
C GLU A 978 2.33 20.57 -33.76
N LYS A 979 1.76 19.75 -34.60
CA LYS A 979 0.33 19.50 -34.69
C LYS A 979 0.06 18.01 -34.67
N TRP A 980 -0.89 17.59 -33.88
CA TRP A 980 -1.32 16.20 -33.82
C TRP A 980 -2.05 15.79 -35.09
N THR A 981 -1.74 14.61 -35.57
CA THR A 981 -2.35 14.09 -36.81
C THR A 981 -3.27 12.91 -36.58
N THR A 982 -2.96 12.04 -35.60
CA THR A 982 -3.75 10.85 -35.32
C THR A 982 -3.56 10.46 -33.86
N ILE A 983 -4.64 10.10 -33.13
CA ILE A 983 -4.51 9.46 -31.82
C ILE A 983 -4.01 8.04 -32.02
N ARG A 984 -3.05 7.62 -31.18
CA ARG A 984 -2.48 6.28 -31.17
C ARG A 984 -2.99 5.55 -29.92
N GLU A 985 -2.97 4.23 -29.95
CA GLU A 985 -3.21 3.41 -28.77
C GLU A 985 -2.17 3.73 -27.69
N THR A 986 -2.61 3.84 -26.44
CA THR A 986 -1.71 4.08 -25.31
C THR A 986 -0.85 2.83 -25.10
N ARG A 987 0.46 3.03 -24.95
CA ARG A 987 1.39 1.94 -24.68
C ARG A 987 1.10 1.36 -23.29
N ASP A 988 1.06 0.05 -23.18
CA ASP A 988 1.05 -0.62 -21.87
C ASP A 988 2.45 -0.55 -21.24
N TRP A 989 2.58 0.28 -20.22
CA TRP A 989 3.83 0.46 -19.50
C TRP A 989 4.08 -0.61 -18.45
N THR A 990 3.03 -1.35 -18.03
CA THR A 990 3.14 -2.33 -16.94
C THR A 990 4.10 -3.46 -17.26
N GLU A 991 4.24 -3.84 -18.52
CA GLU A 991 5.20 -4.87 -18.96
C GLU A 991 6.66 -4.40 -18.87
N LEU A 992 6.92 -3.11 -18.98
CA LEU A 992 8.26 -2.53 -18.91
C LEU A 992 8.68 -2.17 -17.48
N GLU A 993 7.71 -1.96 -16.61
CA GLU A 993 7.92 -1.53 -15.22
C GLU A 993 8.09 -2.73 -14.26
N LYS A 994 7.75 -3.96 -14.71
CA LYS A 994 7.88 -5.19 -13.92
C LYS A 994 9.32 -5.58 -13.63
#